data_810985eb992c31dca6ca23eb290a0445
#
_entry.id   810985eb992c31dca6ca23eb290a0445
#
_cell.length_a   1.000
_cell.length_b   1.000
_cell.length_c   1.000
_cell.angle_alpha   90.00
_cell.angle_beta   90.00
_cell.angle_gamma   90.00
#
_symmetry.space_group_name_H-M   'P 1'
#
loop_
_entity.id
_entity.type
_entity.pdbx_description
1 polymer ?
#
loop_
_entity_poly.entity_id
_entity_poly.type
_entity_poly.pdbx_seq_one_letter_code
_entity_poly.pdbx_strand_id
1 'polypeptide(L)'
;MKANCFSRTPVATLVIMAIFSTPVIAADKKSQVINNFQVMTVTAPTSSPLTIISSPKTPRQPVPASDGSDYLKTIPGFSQIRNGGTNGDPVFRGMFGSRLRILTNNSEMLGACPSRMDAPSSYISPESFDLLTLTKGPQTVLWGPGNSAGTVRFEQERPYFEHADIKGTASALAASNDRWDVNADISMGNQLGYLRLTGNKSHANDYKDGDGHPVPSKWSKWNTDIALGWTPDEYTLLELTAGKGDGEARYAGRGMDGSQFKRDSLGLRIEKSNIGEVFDKFEANIYYNYADHVMDNYSLRSPSQMMGGHSGGHSTGHITGHMPMVSAKHSGHSMSMKMPMAMELDRKTVGGRMMGSWIWSDFELQSGADMQINTHRSKRNNQWNKDARFQDYGIFSELTWKATEQSSLISGARVDRVLVNKYASMNSAERTDTLPAGFIRFEHTLAEKPIMLYAGIGYTERFPDYWELFSPTYGPGGTHNVFNAVKSEKTRQLDIGAQYSGKQINGWISAYIGQVDNFILFRYDAHNARISQVDNINATIMGGEMGMSYQITDTWKTDASLAYAWGENTSDHHALPQMPPLETRLTLGWQKDKWSSTGLLRLVSRQGRIAINQGNVVGKDFDSSAGYAVFSANAAYQLNDYIKLSSGVDNLFDKTYSEHLNLAGNSGFGYSSEQPINELGRTFWAKLNVTF
;
A
#
# COMPACT_ATOMS: atom_id res chain seq x y z
N MET A 1 -24.49 18.43 -36.96
CA MET A 1 -24.88 18.87 -35.62
C MET A 1 -25.68 17.74 -34.97
N LYS A 2 -25.08 16.91 -34.11
CA LYS A 2 -25.77 15.95 -33.22
C LYS A 2 -25.28 16.22 -31.83
N ALA A 3 -26.18 16.68 -30.98
CA ALA A 3 -25.93 16.92 -29.55
C ALA A 3 -25.81 15.57 -28.84
N ASN A 4 -24.65 15.31 -28.28
CA ASN A 4 -24.48 14.16 -27.37
C ASN A 4 -24.99 14.53 -25.98
N CYS A 5 -26.09 13.89 -25.59
CA CYS A 5 -26.65 13.93 -24.25
C CYS A 5 -25.69 13.22 -23.28
N PHE A 6 -25.13 13.96 -22.30
CA PHE A 6 -24.39 13.38 -21.19
C PHE A 6 -25.35 12.55 -20.33
N SER A 7 -25.15 11.25 -20.26
CA SER A 7 -25.84 10.38 -19.32
C SER A 7 -25.30 10.65 -17.90
N ARG A 8 -26.11 11.25 -17.06
CA ARG A 8 -25.82 11.45 -15.63
C ARG A 8 -25.82 10.07 -14.94
N THR A 9 -24.69 9.69 -14.34
CA THR A 9 -24.57 8.45 -13.58
C THR A 9 -25.43 8.50 -12.32
N PRO A 10 -26.11 7.40 -11.94
CA PRO A 10 -27.06 7.36 -10.82
C PRO A 10 -26.44 7.64 -9.43
N VAL A 11 -25.11 7.55 -9.28
CA VAL A 11 -24.41 7.82 -8.01
C VAL A 11 -24.45 9.30 -7.62
N ALA A 12 -24.37 10.22 -8.59
CA ALA A 12 -24.46 11.66 -8.31
C ALA A 12 -25.84 12.09 -7.82
N THR A 13 -26.88 11.38 -8.26
CA THR A 13 -28.28 11.67 -7.86
C THR A 13 -28.59 11.19 -6.44
N LEU A 14 -27.95 10.10 -5.97
CA LEU A 14 -28.15 9.58 -4.61
C LEU A 14 -27.50 10.48 -3.54
N VAL A 15 -26.34 11.06 -3.82
CA VAL A 15 -25.66 11.98 -2.88
C VAL A 15 -26.42 13.30 -2.75
N ILE A 16 -27.07 13.77 -3.82
CA ILE A 16 -27.85 15.02 -3.79
C ILE A 16 -29.21 14.83 -3.06
N MET A 17 -29.81 13.65 -3.13
CA MET A 17 -31.07 13.37 -2.40
C MET A 17 -30.89 13.23 -0.88
N ALA A 18 -29.71 12.81 -0.38
CA ALA A 18 -29.42 12.71 1.05
C ALA A 18 -29.29 14.08 1.74
N ILE A 19 -29.03 15.16 0.98
CA ILE A 19 -28.80 16.50 1.52
C ILE A 19 -30.13 17.24 1.81
N PHE A 20 -31.25 16.78 1.25
CA PHE A 20 -32.57 17.46 1.36
C PHE A 20 -33.59 16.75 2.24
N SER A 21 -33.23 15.68 2.96
CA SER A 21 -34.14 15.10 3.97
C SER A 21 -34.10 15.91 5.26
N THR A 22 -35.26 16.31 5.73
CA THR A 22 -35.52 17.14 6.93
C THR A 22 -34.83 16.56 8.18
N PRO A 23 -34.28 17.42 9.07
CA PRO A 23 -33.64 16.95 10.28
C PRO A 23 -34.62 16.34 11.25
N VAL A 24 -34.46 15.10 11.61
CA VAL A 24 -35.07 14.52 12.82
C VAL A 24 -34.27 15.07 14.00
N ILE A 25 -34.93 15.78 14.87
CA ILE A 25 -34.38 16.37 16.10
C ILE A 25 -33.99 15.21 17.02
N ALA A 26 -32.73 14.93 17.15
CA ALA A 26 -32.19 14.05 18.18
C ALA A 26 -31.83 14.86 19.42
N ALA A 27 -32.38 14.44 20.54
CA ALA A 27 -32.21 15.09 21.84
C ALA A 27 -30.76 14.98 22.36
N ASP A 28 -30.35 16.07 22.99
CA ASP A 28 -29.09 16.30 23.72
C ASP A 28 -28.48 15.06 24.41
N LYS A 29 -27.33 14.61 23.96
CA LYS A 29 -26.26 14.10 24.83
C LYS A 29 -25.03 14.95 24.58
N LYS A 30 -24.59 15.70 25.61
CA LYS A 30 -23.26 16.32 25.66
C LYS A 30 -22.20 15.25 25.40
N SER A 31 -21.87 15.07 24.14
CA SER A 31 -20.63 14.44 23.72
C SER A 31 -19.50 15.32 24.28
N GLN A 32 -18.65 14.75 25.08
CA GLN A 32 -17.37 15.39 25.41
C GLN A 32 -16.69 15.71 24.08
N VAL A 33 -16.65 16.97 23.75
CA VAL A 33 -15.84 17.48 22.65
C VAL A 33 -14.39 17.19 23.05
N ILE A 34 -13.90 16.03 22.63
CA ILE A 34 -12.46 15.80 22.59
C ILE A 34 -11.99 16.82 21.56
N ASN A 35 -11.27 17.82 22.02
CA ASN A 35 -10.57 18.80 21.18
C ASN A 35 -9.48 18.04 20.39
N ASN A 36 -9.89 17.28 19.40
CA ASN A 36 -8.99 16.65 18.46
C ASN A 36 -8.49 17.76 17.52
N PHE A 37 -7.29 18.23 17.77
CA PHE A 37 -6.52 18.93 16.76
C PHE A 37 -6.50 18.07 15.49
N GLN A 38 -7.39 18.35 14.56
CA GLN A 38 -7.43 17.69 13.24
C GLN A 38 -6.41 18.32 12.28
N VAL A 39 -5.28 18.75 12.82
CA VAL A 39 -4.11 19.12 12.06
C VAL A 39 -3.42 17.83 11.65
N MET A 40 -2.88 17.78 10.45
CA MET A 40 -2.11 16.65 9.94
C MET A 40 -1.06 16.20 10.96
N THR A 41 -1.37 15.16 11.67
CA THR A 41 -0.52 14.67 12.75
C THR A 41 0.53 13.74 12.13
N VAL A 42 1.79 13.96 12.46
CA VAL A 42 2.76 12.89 12.45
C VAL A 42 2.21 11.82 13.38
N THR A 43 2.08 10.61 12.89
CA THR A 43 1.45 9.49 13.60
C THR A 43 1.97 9.43 15.03
N ALA A 44 1.12 9.75 15.99
CA ALA A 44 1.41 9.40 17.36
C ALA A 44 1.37 7.86 17.45
N PRO A 45 2.43 7.19 17.90
CA PRO A 45 2.37 5.76 18.13
C PRO A 45 1.35 5.51 19.23
N THR A 46 0.67 4.40 19.10
CA THR A 46 -0.22 3.87 20.12
C THR A 46 0.58 3.17 21.23
N SER A 47 0.09 2.11 21.79
CA SER A 47 0.70 1.39 22.91
C SER A 47 2.15 0.93 22.68
N SER A 48 2.63 0.86 21.44
CA SER A 48 4.01 0.48 21.13
C SER A 48 4.54 1.23 19.89
N PRO A 49 5.81 1.72 19.90
CA PRO A 49 6.41 2.37 18.71
C PRO A 49 6.66 1.40 17.54
N LEU A 50 6.52 0.09 17.75
CA LEU A 50 6.50 -0.92 16.67
C LEU A 50 5.20 -0.93 15.91
N THR A 51 4.10 -0.49 16.53
CA THR A 51 2.77 -0.49 15.93
C THR A 51 2.32 0.95 15.72
N ILE A 52 2.06 1.30 14.48
CA ILE A 52 1.47 2.60 14.12
C ILE A 52 0.00 2.37 13.81
N ILE A 53 -0.86 3.12 14.49
CA ILE A 53 -2.30 3.15 14.21
C ILE A 53 -2.69 4.53 13.69
N SER A 54 -3.49 4.57 12.63
CA SER A 54 -3.94 5.81 12.00
C SER A 54 -5.33 5.62 11.41
N SER A 55 -6.14 6.70 11.40
CA SER A 55 -7.40 6.71 10.65
C SER A 55 -7.15 7.18 9.21
N PRO A 56 -7.41 6.34 8.20
CA PRO A 56 -7.24 6.75 6.80
C PRO A 56 -8.21 7.82 6.32
N LYS A 57 -9.32 8.02 7.02
CA LYS A 57 -10.29 9.11 6.78
C LYS A 57 -9.74 10.48 7.17
N THR A 58 -8.74 10.51 8.06
CA THR A 58 -8.07 11.77 8.45
C THR A 58 -6.93 12.05 7.47
N PRO A 59 -6.96 13.17 6.73
CA PRO A 59 -5.89 13.52 5.79
C PRO A 59 -4.53 13.66 6.51
N ARG A 60 -3.48 13.05 5.94
CA ARG A 60 -2.11 13.11 6.48
C ARG A 60 -1.15 13.92 5.62
N GLN A 61 -1.59 14.33 4.46
CA GLN A 61 -0.83 15.17 3.53
C GLN A 61 -1.76 16.27 2.99
N PRO A 62 -1.22 17.38 2.46
CA PRO A 62 -2.04 18.45 1.93
C PRO A 62 -3.02 17.99 0.85
N VAL A 63 -2.53 17.26 -0.15
CA VAL A 63 -3.39 16.63 -1.17
C VAL A 63 -3.83 15.26 -0.69
N PRO A 64 -5.12 15.01 -0.46
CA PRO A 64 -5.60 13.71 -0.02
C PRO A 64 -5.20 12.59 -0.97
N ALA A 65 -4.85 11.43 -0.40
CA ALA A 65 -4.40 10.26 -1.13
C ALA A 65 -5.51 9.67 -2.02
N SER A 66 -5.16 9.25 -3.24
CA SER A 66 -6.08 8.57 -4.16
C SER A 66 -6.07 7.05 -4.04
N ASP A 67 -5.02 6.48 -3.46
CA ASP A 67 -4.86 5.04 -3.25
C ASP A 67 -4.05 4.74 -1.98
N GLY A 68 -3.95 3.44 -1.65
CA GLY A 68 -3.27 2.98 -0.46
C GLY A 68 -1.77 3.31 -0.43
N SER A 69 -1.09 3.33 -1.57
CA SER A 69 0.33 3.67 -1.66
C SER A 69 0.59 5.14 -1.37
N ASP A 70 -0.22 6.05 -1.93
CA ASP A 70 -0.14 7.47 -1.64
C ASP A 70 -0.39 7.77 -0.15
N TYR A 71 -1.33 7.03 0.47
CA TYR A 71 -1.58 7.17 1.91
C TYR A 71 -0.39 6.68 2.73
N LEU A 72 0.12 5.47 2.44
CA LEU A 72 1.27 4.89 3.14
C LEU A 72 2.51 5.78 3.06
N LYS A 73 2.77 6.42 1.91
CA LYS A 73 3.87 7.37 1.74
C LYS A 73 3.87 8.53 2.75
N THR A 74 2.74 8.83 3.39
CA THR A 74 2.66 9.86 4.43
C THR A 74 3.19 9.41 5.79
N ILE A 75 3.41 8.11 5.98
CA ILE A 75 3.92 7.50 7.22
C ILE A 75 5.45 7.45 7.15
N PRO A 76 6.18 7.89 8.20
CA PRO A 76 7.65 7.83 8.21
C PRO A 76 8.18 6.42 7.94
N GLY A 77 9.19 6.32 7.09
CA GLY A 77 9.80 5.05 6.64
C GLY A 77 9.16 4.46 5.39
N PHE A 78 8.01 4.97 4.94
CA PHE A 78 7.44 4.61 3.65
C PHE A 78 7.92 5.52 2.52
N SER A 79 8.12 4.89 1.37
CA SER A 79 8.30 5.49 0.06
C SER A 79 7.45 4.72 -0.94
N GLN A 80 7.46 5.10 -2.21
CA GLN A 80 6.77 4.34 -3.25
C GLN A 80 7.57 4.33 -4.54
N ILE A 81 7.47 3.25 -5.31
CA ILE A 81 7.95 3.19 -6.69
C ILE A 81 6.81 3.69 -7.58
N ARG A 82 6.98 4.86 -8.18
CA ARG A 82 5.93 5.54 -8.94
C ARG A 82 6.12 5.38 -10.43
N ASN A 83 5.01 5.14 -11.14
CA ASN A 83 4.95 4.99 -12.60
C ASN A 83 4.23 6.13 -13.30
N GLY A 84 3.39 6.86 -12.57
CA GLY A 84 2.47 7.87 -13.10
C GLY A 84 1.66 8.51 -11.97
N GLY A 85 0.38 8.77 -12.18
CA GLY A 85 -0.48 9.50 -11.24
C GLY A 85 -1.06 8.67 -10.10
N THR A 86 -1.13 7.36 -10.24
CA THR A 86 -1.72 6.41 -9.27
C THR A 86 -1.03 5.04 -9.36
N ASN A 87 -1.43 4.10 -8.50
CA ASN A 87 -0.94 2.71 -8.50
C ASN A 87 0.57 2.58 -8.23
N GLY A 88 1.12 3.45 -7.39
CA GLY A 88 2.47 3.29 -6.90
C GLY A 88 2.63 2.01 -6.07
N ASP A 89 3.81 1.41 -6.08
CA ASP A 89 4.13 0.24 -5.26
C ASP A 89 4.78 0.69 -3.96
N PRO A 90 4.19 0.42 -2.78
CA PRO A 90 4.71 0.89 -1.52
C PRO A 90 6.03 0.19 -1.16
N VAL A 91 6.94 0.94 -0.60
CA VAL A 91 8.23 0.50 -0.10
C VAL A 91 8.35 0.92 1.36
N PHE A 92 8.64 -0.01 2.25
CA PHE A 92 8.87 0.29 3.66
C PHE A 92 10.29 -0.10 4.06
N ARG A 93 11.05 0.84 4.64
CA ARG A 93 12.46 0.63 5.05
C ARG A 93 13.37 0.14 3.90
N GLY A 94 13.10 0.58 2.66
CA GLY A 94 13.81 0.11 1.46
C GLY A 94 13.39 -1.28 0.98
N MET A 95 12.44 -1.93 1.64
CA MET A 95 11.93 -3.24 1.27
C MET A 95 10.58 -3.15 0.60
N PHE A 96 10.41 -3.88 -0.48
CA PHE A 96 9.27 -3.78 -1.38
C PHE A 96 8.67 -5.17 -1.69
N GLY A 97 7.52 -5.18 -2.34
CA GLY A 97 6.86 -6.39 -2.83
C GLY A 97 6.29 -7.24 -1.71
N SER A 98 6.44 -8.54 -1.80
CA SER A 98 5.94 -9.50 -0.82
C SER A 98 6.72 -9.52 0.51
N ARG A 99 7.74 -8.66 0.69
CA ARG A 99 8.36 -8.36 1.98
C ARG A 99 7.46 -7.50 2.87
N LEU A 100 6.54 -6.74 2.25
CA LEU A 100 5.51 -5.95 2.92
C LEU A 100 4.14 -6.57 2.67
N ARG A 101 3.50 -7.10 3.72
CA ARG A 101 2.17 -7.66 3.61
C ARG A 101 1.11 -6.58 3.75
N ILE A 102 0.13 -6.55 2.84
CA ILE A 102 -0.97 -5.57 2.86
C ILE A 102 -2.30 -6.32 2.86
N LEU A 103 -3.08 -6.10 3.90
CA LEU A 103 -4.37 -6.74 4.13
C LEU A 103 -5.50 -5.70 4.17
N THR A 104 -6.68 -6.09 3.70
CA THR A 104 -7.93 -5.34 3.84
C THR A 104 -8.96 -6.23 4.51
N ASN A 105 -9.45 -5.86 5.71
CA ASN A 105 -10.38 -6.68 6.51
C ASN A 105 -9.91 -8.14 6.62
N ASN A 106 -8.62 -8.34 6.93
CA ASN A 106 -7.95 -9.65 7.02
C ASN A 106 -7.95 -10.48 5.72
N SER A 107 -8.23 -9.88 4.57
CA SER A 107 -8.10 -10.51 3.25
C SER A 107 -6.95 -9.90 2.45
N GLU A 108 -6.40 -10.65 1.51
CA GLU A 108 -5.31 -10.18 0.66
C GLU A 108 -5.76 -10.09 -0.81
N MET A 109 -5.68 -8.87 -1.37
CA MET A 109 -5.89 -8.62 -2.79
C MET A 109 -4.53 -8.60 -3.48
N LEU A 110 -4.22 -9.66 -4.21
CA LEU A 110 -2.98 -9.77 -4.99
C LEU A 110 -3.22 -9.29 -6.42
N GLY A 111 -2.36 -8.40 -6.91
CA GLY A 111 -2.41 -7.95 -8.29
C GLY A 111 -2.08 -9.05 -9.31
N ALA A 112 -2.54 -8.88 -10.55
CA ALA A 112 -2.36 -9.85 -11.63
C ALA A 112 -1.21 -9.50 -12.58
N CYS A 113 -0.75 -8.25 -12.62
CA CYS A 113 0.28 -7.79 -13.54
C CYS A 113 1.66 -8.37 -13.22
N PRO A 114 2.39 -8.99 -14.16
CA PRO A 114 3.71 -9.56 -13.92
C PRO A 114 4.80 -8.49 -13.67
N SER A 115 4.53 -7.21 -13.89
CA SER A 115 5.39 -6.09 -13.56
C SER A 115 4.79 -5.16 -12.50
N ARG A 116 3.83 -5.65 -11.72
CA ARG A 116 3.19 -4.95 -10.58
C ARG A 116 2.62 -3.57 -10.92
N MET A 117 1.98 -3.42 -12.08
CA MET A 117 1.25 -2.20 -12.43
C MET A 117 -0.02 -2.02 -11.58
N ASP A 118 -0.46 -3.09 -10.93
CA ASP A 118 -1.60 -3.21 -10.03
C ASP A 118 -1.16 -3.80 -8.68
N ALA A 119 -0.22 -3.15 -7.99
CA ALA A 119 0.16 -3.53 -6.64
C ALA A 119 -1.09 -3.64 -5.73
N PRO A 120 -1.06 -4.43 -4.62
CA PRO A 120 -2.20 -4.56 -3.71
C PRO A 120 -2.82 -3.23 -3.27
N SER A 121 -1.99 -2.20 -3.06
CA SER A 121 -2.39 -0.84 -2.71
C SER A 121 -3.22 -0.12 -3.77
N SER A 122 -3.18 -0.56 -5.02
CA SER A 122 -3.93 0.03 -6.14
C SER A 122 -5.44 -0.14 -6.00
N TYR A 123 -5.85 -1.20 -5.31
CA TYR A 123 -7.26 -1.55 -5.06
C TYR A 123 -7.82 -0.96 -3.77
N ILE A 124 -7.02 -0.17 -3.03
CA ILE A 124 -7.38 0.42 -1.75
C ILE A 124 -7.72 1.90 -1.95
N SER A 125 -8.94 2.29 -1.60
CA SER A 125 -9.31 3.68 -1.36
C SER A 125 -9.21 3.94 0.14
N PRO A 126 -8.28 4.76 0.62
CA PRO A 126 -8.04 4.93 2.06
C PRO A 126 -9.28 5.34 2.85
N GLU A 127 -10.07 6.27 2.33
CA GLU A 127 -11.28 6.77 3.01
C GLU A 127 -12.41 5.73 3.17
N SER A 128 -12.29 4.56 2.57
CA SER A 128 -13.22 3.43 2.78
C SER A 128 -12.91 2.62 4.04
N PHE A 129 -11.82 2.95 4.76
CA PHE A 129 -11.38 2.22 5.96
C PHE A 129 -11.32 3.15 7.16
N ASP A 130 -11.64 2.61 8.34
CA ASP A 130 -11.65 3.35 9.60
C ASP A 130 -10.27 3.36 10.26
N LEU A 131 -9.55 2.26 10.11
CA LEU A 131 -8.29 2.01 10.79
C LEU A 131 -7.22 1.49 9.82
N LEU A 132 -6.02 2.03 9.96
CA LEU A 132 -4.79 1.46 9.42
C LEU A 132 -3.89 1.07 10.57
N THR A 133 -3.45 -0.17 10.58
CA THR A 133 -2.44 -0.69 11.52
C THR A 133 -1.20 -1.10 10.73
N LEU A 134 -0.04 -0.56 11.11
CA LEU A 134 1.27 -1.01 10.64
C LEU A 134 2.01 -1.67 11.79
N THR A 135 2.37 -2.95 11.66
CA THR A 135 3.36 -3.61 12.53
C THR A 135 4.70 -3.66 11.79
N LYS A 136 5.73 -3.04 12.36
CA LYS A 136 7.05 -2.90 11.76
C LYS A 136 7.88 -4.17 11.92
N GLY A 137 8.58 -4.59 10.87
CA GLY A 137 9.48 -5.74 10.90
C GLY A 137 8.81 -7.09 11.19
N PRO A 138 9.61 -8.15 11.39
CA PRO A 138 9.11 -9.49 11.71
C PRO A 138 8.79 -9.63 13.21
N GLN A 139 7.91 -8.77 13.73
CA GLN A 139 7.55 -8.67 15.15
C GLN A 139 6.12 -9.13 15.45
N THR A 140 5.51 -9.88 14.53
CA THR A 140 4.27 -10.63 14.70
C THR A 140 4.27 -11.83 13.76
N VAL A 141 3.62 -12.90 14.16
CA VAL A 141 3.43 -14.13 13.36
C VAL A 141 1.97 -14.35 12.96
N LEU A 142 1.08 -13.46 13.38
CA LEU A 142 -0.38 -13.63 13.23
C LEU A 142 -0.87 -13.45 11.77
N TRP A 143 -0.11 -12.78 10.90
CA TRP A 143 -0.64 -12.24 9.64
C TRP A 143 -0.01 -12.83 8.38
N GLY A 144 0.42 -14.07 8.42
CA GLY A 144 1.00 -14.81 7.29
C GLY A 144 2.52 -14.75 7.21
N PRO A 145 3.12 -15.50 6.28
CA PRO A 145 4.57 -15.63 6.15
C PRO A 145 5.21 -14.43 5.46
N GLY A 146 6.53 -14.29 5.61
CA GLY A 146 7.38 -13.49 4.74
C GLY A 146 7.33 -11.97 4.92
N ASN A 147 6.67 -11.47 5.95
CA ASN A 147 6.49 -10.04 6.24
C ASN A 147 7.75 -9.40 6.87
N SER A 148 8.90 -9.56 6.23
CA SER A 148 10.19 -9.07 6.75
C SER A 148 10.26 -7.54 6.92
N ALA A 149 9.58 -6.77 6.08
CA ALA A 149 9.45 -5.32 6.23
C ALA A 149 8.40 -4.94 7.26
N GLY A 150 7.27 -5.63 7.26
CA GLY A 150 6.15 -5.38 8.16
C GLY A 150 4.82 -5.81 7.58
N THR A 151 3.77 -5.59 8.36
CA THR A 151 2.38 -5.88 7.99
C THR A 151 1.53 -4.63 8.09
N VAL A 152 0.85 -4.29 7.02
CA VAL A 152 -0.14 -3.20 6.91
C VAL A 152 -1.53 -3.80 6.85
N ARG A 153 -2.42 -3.34 7.71
CA ARG A 153 -3.84 -3.73 7.69
C ARG A 153 -4.70 -2.49 7.58
N PHE A 154 -5.55 -2.46 6.58
CA PHE A 154 -6.65 -1.52 6.44
C PHE A 154 -7.92 -2.22 6.91
N GLU A 155 -8.59 -1.67 7.89
CA GLU A 155 -9.72 -2.33 8.57
C GLU A 155 -10.94 -1.42 8.64
N GLN A 156 -12.09 -2.01 8.47
CA GLN A 156 -13.37 -1.39 8.74
C GLN A 156 -13.83 -1.85 10.12
N GLU A 157 -14.11 -0.88 10.98
CA GLU A 157 -14.66 -1.17 12.31
C GLU A 157 -16.13 -1.57 12.18
N ARG A 158 -16.58 -2.44 13.09
CA ARG A 158 -17.98 -2.82 13.21
C ARG A 158 -18.83 -1.59 13.59
N PRO A 159 -19.84 -1.21 12.79
CA PRO A 159 -20.77 -0.17 13.20
C PRO A 159 -21.60 -0.64 14.40
N TYR A 160 -21.76 0.23 15.39
CA TYR A 160 -22.61 -0.02 16.54
C TYR A 160 -23.82 0.89 16.54
N PHE A 161 -25.02 0.33 16.81
CA PHE A 161 -26.29 1.03 16.84
C PHE A 161 -27.09 0.64 18.11
N GLU A 162 -27.39 1.62 18.97
CA GLU A 162 -28.28 1.41 20.11
C GLU A 162 -29.77 1.31 19.67
N HIS A 163 -30.10 2.02 18.60
CA HIS A 163 -31.44 2.07 17.99
C HIS A 163 -31.31 2.04 16.47
N ALA A 164 -32.43 1.94 15.76
CA ALA A 164 -32.42 2.07 14.32
C ALA A 164 -31.94 3.47 13.92
N ASP A 165 -30.80 3.52 13.19
CA ASP A 165 -30.11 4.76 12.87
C ASP A 165 -29.30 4.63 11.56
N ILE A 166 -28.86 5.77 11.03
CA ILE A 166 -27.99 5.89 9.86
C ILE A 166 -26.80 6.75 10.25
N LYS A 167 -25.59 6.24 10.01
CA LYS A 167 -24.33 6.95 10.24
C LYS A 167 -23.49 6.89 8.98
N GLY A 168 -22.72 7.92 8.73
CA GLY A 168 -21.85 7.88 7.58
C GLY A 168 -20.93 9.06 7.41
N THR A 169 -20.04 8.92 6.44
CA THR A 169 -19.16 9.97 5.96
C THR A 169 -19.22 10.03 4.44
N ALA A 170 -19.18 11.22 3.91
CA ALA A 170 -19.05 11.46 2.48
C ALA A 170 -18.02 12.56 2.23
N SER A 171 -17.27 12.45 1.15
CA SER A 171 -16.33 13.50 0.76
C SER A 171 -16.34 13.73 -0.74
N ALA A 172 -16.06 14.97 -1.13
CA ALA A 172 -15.83 15.37 -2.52
C ALA A 172 -14.59 16.26 -2.58
N LEU A 173 -13.68 15.95 -3.49
CA LEU A 173 -12.43 16.66 -3.73
C LEU A 173 -12.42 17.15 -5.18
N ALA A 174 -11.94 18.36 -5.39
CA ALA A 174 -11.53 18.89 -6.69
C ALA A 174 -10.11 19.43 -6.58
N ALA A 175 -9.26 19.15 -7.57
CA ALA A 175 -7.87 19.59 -7.57
C ALA A 175 -7.37 19.92 -8.99
N SER A 176 -6.17 20.48 -9.07
CA SER A 176 -5.47 20.72 -10.33
C SER A 176 -5.41 19.45 -11.19
N ASN A 177 -5.20 19.61 -12.49
CA ASN A 177 -5.16 18.54 -13.49
C ASN A 177 -6.50 17.78 -13.63
N ASP A 178 -7.61 18.53 -13.53
CA ASP A 178 -8.99 18.00 -13.58
C ASP A 178 -9.24 16.83 -12.63
N ARG A 179 -8.48 16.76 -11.52
CA ARG A 179 -8.69 15.73 -10.53
C ARG A 179 -9.96 15.99 -9.75
N TRP A 180 -10.76 14.95 -9.61
CA TRP A 180 -11.87 14.90 -8.67
C TRP A 180 -12.00 13.52 -8.06
N ASP A 181 -12.32 13.50 -6.77
CA ASP A 181 -12.57 12.27 -6.02
C ASP A 181 -13.91 12.42 -5.29
N VAL A 182 -14.67 11.35 -5.22
CA VAL A 182 -15.85 11.24 -4.37
C VAL A 182 -15.76 9.94 -3.59
N ASN A 183 -16.08 10.03 -2.28
CA ASN A 183 -16.13 8.88 -1.39
C ASN A 183 -17.41 8.93 -0.57
N ALA A 184 -17.96 7.76 -0.27
CA ALA A 184 -19.08 7.62 0.65
C ALA A 184 -18.89 6.31 1.44
N ASP A 185 -19.20 6.37 2.74
CA ASP A 185 -19.20 5.23 3.65
C ASP A 185 -20.41 5.42 4.57
N ILE A 186 -21.45 4.62 4.34
CA ILE A 186 -22.75 4.77 4.98
C ILE A 186 -23.12 3.45 5.63
N SER A 187 -23.44 3.49 6.91
CA SER A 187 -23.94 2.35 7.68
C SER A 187 -25.34 2.65 8.21
N MET A 188 -26.23 1.71 8.04
CA MET A 188 -27.57 1.73 8.61
C MET A 188 -27.85 0.44 9.35
N GLY A 189 -28.49 0.53 10.51
CA GLY A 189 -28.70 -0.66 11.32
C GLY A 189 -29.45 -0.42 12.61
N ASN A 190 -29.46 -1.44 13.43
CA ASN A 190 -29.99 -1.45 14.78
C ASN A 190 -29.15 -2.41 15.66
N GLN A 191 -29.60 -2.72 16.85
CA GLN A 191 -28.89 -3.62 17.78
C GLN A 191 -28.63 -5.03 17.19
N LEU A 192 -29.48 -5.51 16.27
CA LEU A 192 -29.40 -6.89 15.74
C LEU A 192 -28.53 -7.01 14.50
N GLY A 193 -28.20 -5.89 13.85
CA GLY A 193 -27.37 -5.94 12.66
C GLY A 193 -27.32 -4.65 11.88
N TYR A 194 -26.55 -4.66 10.81
CA TYR A 194 -26.31 -3.50 9.97
C TYR A 194 -26.10 -3.85 8.49
N LEU A 195 -26.37 -2.86 7.68
CA LEU A 195 -25.94 -2.76 6.30
C LEU A 195 -24.94 -1.62 6.18
N ARG A 196 -23.74 -1.88 5.66
CA ARG A 196 -22.75 -0.86 5.32
C ARG A 196 -22.53 -0.83 3.81
N LEU A 197 -22.52 0.36 3.24
CA LEU A 197 -22.26 0.62 1.84
C LEU A 197 -21.07 1.56 1.74
N THR A 198 -20.03 1.16 1.04
CA THR A 198 -18.92 2.05 0.70
C THR A 198 -18.81 2.20 -0.81
N GLY A 199 -18.45 3.39 -1.26
CA GLY A 199 -18.25 3.67 -2.66
C GLY A 199 -17.29 4.81 -2.87
N ASN A 200 -16.45 4.70 -3.89
CA ASN A 200 -15.54 5.76 -4.27
C ASN A 200 -15.37 5.84 -5.79
N LYS A 201 -15.06 7.01 -6.28
CA LYS A 201 -14.60 7.24 -7.64
C LYS A 201 -13.55 8.34 -7.64
N SER A 202 -12.46 8.11 -8.36
CA SER A 202 -11.35 9.03 -8.50
C SER A 202 -10.98 9.16 -9.98
N HIS A 203 -10.70 10.38 -10.41
CA HIS A 203 -10.28 10.70 -11.76
C HIS A 203 -9.26 11.82 -11.76
N ALA A 204 -8.29 11.77 -12.67
CA ALA A 204 -7.43 12.89 -13.00
C ALA A 204 -6.92 12.78 -14.45
N ASN A 205 -6.59 13.91 -15.04
CA ASN A 205 -5.84 13.99 -16.28
C ASN A 205 -4.32 13.92 -15.99
N ASP A 206 -3.51 13.95 -17.06
CA ASP A 206 -2.06 14.01 -16.95
C ASP A 206 -1.65 15.26 -16.16
N TYR A 207 -0.79 15.09 -15.15
CA TYR A 207 -0.27 16.22 -14.40
C TYR A 207 0.88 16.90 -15.13
N LYS A 208 1.20 18.12 -14.68
CA LYS A 208 2.39 18.85 -15.08
C LYS A 208 3.39 18.87 -13.93
N ASP A 209 4.67 18.72 -14.27
CA ASP A 209 5.77 18.92 -13.31
C ASP A 209 6.01 20.42 -13.03
N GLY A 210 6.99 20.74 -12.18
CA GLY A 210 7.30 22.12 -11.80
C GLY A 210 7.81 23.01 -12.94
N ASP A 211 8.28 22.42 -14.04
CA ASP A 211 8.67 23.13 -15.26
C ASP A 211 7.51 23.25 -16.27
N GLY A 212 6.33 22.75 -15.90
CA GLY A 212 5.14 22.78 -16.73
C GLY A 212 5.07 21.68 -17.80
N HIS A 213 5.99 20.70 -17.78
CA HIS A 213 5.97 19.58 -18.71
C HIS A 213 4.90 18.57 -18.31
N PRO A 214 4.05 18.11 -19.25
CA PRO A 214 3.03 17.11 -18.96
C PRO A 214 3.68 15.74 -18.74
N VAL A 215 3.25 15.05 -17.68
CA VAL A 215 3.68 13.69 -17.34
C VAL A 215 2.50 12.73 -17.59
N PRO A 216 2.64 11.70 -18.45
CA PRO A 216 1.58 10.70 -18.66
C PRO A 216 1.20 10.01 -17.34
N SER A 217 0.00 10.33 -16.84
CA SER A 217 -0.37 10.00 -15.47
C SER A 217 -1.87 9.95 -15.23
N LYS A 218 -2.67 10.13 -16.28
CA LYS A 218 -4.14 10.06 -16.23
C LYS A 218 -4.62 8.76 -15.57
N TRP A 219 -5.69 8.85 -14.76
CA TRP A 219 -6.41 7.68 -14.25
C TRP A 219 -7.91 7.93 -14.15
N SER A 220 -8.65 6.85 -14.12
CA SER A 220 -10.05 6.81 -13.69
C SER A 220 -10.29 5.48 -13.01
N LYS A 221 -10.75 5.48 -11.75
CA LYS A 221 -11.00 4.25 -10.98
C LYS A 221 -12.18 4.41 -10.04
N TRP A 222 -12.84 3.29 -9.75
CA TRP A 222 -13.95 3.25 -8.80
C TRP A 222 -13.96 1.92 -8.04
N ASN A 223 -14.50 1.94 -6.83
CA ASN A 223 -14.83 0.75 -6.06
C ASN A 223 -16.18 0.94 -5.37
N THR A 224 -16.87 -0.16 -5.14
CA THR A 224 -18.05 -0.22 -4.30
C THR A 224 -18.05 -1.53 -3.52
N ASP A 225 -18.38 -1.46 -2.25
CA ASP A 225 -18.46 -2.62 -1.37
C ASP A 225 -19.72 -2.54 -0.53
N ILE A 226 -20.26 -3.72 -0.20
CA ILE A 226 -21.42 -3.91 0.67
C ILE A 226 -21.01 -4.88 1.78
N ALA A 227 -21.42 -4.59 3.02
CA ALA A 227 -21.30 -5.48 4.16
C ALA A 227 -22.67 -5.63 4.85
N LEU A 228 -23.04 -6.87 5.15
CA LEU A 228 -24.21 -7.24 5.93
C LEU A 228 -23.70 -7.89 7.21
N GLY A 229 -23.90 -7.21 8.34
CA GLY A 229 -23.53 -7.68 9.66
C GLY A 229 -24.74 -8.11 10.47
N TRP A 230 -24.69 -9.30 11.05
CA TRP A 230 -25.63 -9.77 12.07
C TRP A 230 -24.93 -9.77 13.43
N THR A 231 -25.54 -9.05 14.38
CA THR A 231 -24.97 -8.76 15.71
C THR A 231 -26.01 -9.04 16.79
N PRO A 232 -26.34 -10.33 17.04
CA PRO A 232 -27.38 -10.71 17.98
C PRO A 232 -27.11 -10.24 19.42
N ASP A 233 -25.85 -10.00 19.75
CA ASP A 233 -25.35 -9.43 21.01
C ASP A 233 -24.08 -8.61 20.73
N GLU A 234 -23.58 -7.91 21.74
CA GLU A 234 -22.38 -7.06 21.63
C GLU A 234 -21.06 -7.85 21.38
N TYR A 235 -21.08 -9.16 21.62
CA TYR A 235 -19.91 -10.05 21.54
C TYR A 235 -19.88 -10.89 20.26
N THR A 236 -20.97 -10.91 19.49
CA THR A 236 -21.09 -11.77 18.30
C THR A 236 -21.20 -10.95 17.03
N LEU A 237 -20.43 -11.34 16.03
CA LEU A 237 -20.51 -10.80 14.66
C LEU A 237 -20.50 -11.95 13.66
N LEU A 238 -21.45 -11.94 12.75
CA LEU A 238 -21.40 -12.64 11.48
C LEU A 238 -21.55 -11.60 10.36
N GLU A 239 -20.53 -11.44 9.54
CA GLU A 239 -20.50 -10.42 8.49
C GLU A 239 -20.24 -11.06 7.12
N LEU A 240 -21.09 -10.74 6.16
CA LEU A 240 -20.92 -11.07 4.75
C LEU A 240 -20.57 -9.81 3.98
N THR A 241 -19.48 -9.85 3.22
CA THR A 241 -19.01 -8.73 2.40
C THR A 241 -18.96 -9.10 0.93
N ALA A 242 -19.27 -8.17 0.04
CA ALA A 242 -19.09 -8.29 -1.38
C ALA A 242 -18.61 -6.96 -1.96
N GLY A 243 -17.70 -7.00 -2.93
CA GLY A 243 -17.14 -5.80 -3.52
C GLY A 243 -16.82 -5.94 -5.00
N LYS A 244 -16.89 -4.81 -5.69
CA LYS A 244 -16.47 -4.66 -7.08
C LYS A 244 -15.71 -3.38 -7.30
N GLY A 245 -14.83 -3.38 -8.28
CA GLY A 245 -14.15 -2.18 -8.71
C GLY A 245 -13.54 -2.37 -10.10
N ASP A 246 -13.20 -1.24 -10.71
CA ASP A 246 -12.47 -1.21 -11.97
C ASP A 246 -11.73 0.12 -12.09
N GLY A 247 -10.76 0.17 -13.02
CA GLY A 247 -10.01 1.38 -13.29
C GLY A 247 -9.13 1.27 -14.50
N GLU A 248 -8.65 2.43 -14.94
CA GLU A 248 -7.64 2.59 -15.96
C GLU A 248 -6.56 3.56 -15.47
N ALA A 249 -5.33 3.36 -15.89
CA ALA A 249 -4.22 4.25 -15.57
C ALA A 249 -3.18 4.30 -16.69
N ARG A 250 -2.72 5.53 -16.98
CA ARG A 250 -1.67 5.83 -17.92
C ARG A 250 -0.33 6.01 -17.22
N TYR A 251 0.72 5.46 -17.77
CA TYR A 251 2.02 5.42 -17.12
C TYR A 251 3.12 6.09 -17.96
N ALA A 252 3.87 7.00 -17.34
CA ALA A 252 5.00 7.66 -17.96
C ALA A 252 6.21 6.73 -18.16
N GLY A 253 6.44 5.85 -17.19
CA GLY A 253 7.60 4.96 -17.15
C GLY A 253 7.39 3.58 -17.78
N ARG A 254 6.24 3.31 -18.42
CA ARG A 254 5.90 1.99 -18.95
C ARG A 254 5.70 1.98 -20.45
N GLY A 255 5.92 0.83 -21.07
CA GLY A 255 5.65 0.60 -22.49
C GLY A 255 4.17 0.33 -22.82
N MET A 256 3.38 -0.02 -21.82
CA MET A 256 1.93 -0.22 -21.88
C MET A 256 1.25 0.49 -20.72
N ASP A 257 -0.02 0.80 -20.89
CA ASP A 257 -0.90 1.36 -19.87
C ASP A 257 -1.79 0.26 -19.29
N GLY A 258 -2.31 0.46 -18.09
CA GLY A 258 -3.36 -0.40 -17.55
C GLY A 258 -4.70 0.08 -18.05
N SER A 259 -5.29 -0.60 -19.01
CA SER A 259 -6.62 -0.27 -19.55
C SER A 259 -7.77 -0.87 -18.76
N GLN A 260 -7.48 -1.81 -17.84
CA GLN A 260 -8.43 -2.38 -16.89
C GLN A 260 -7.72 -2.87 -15.63
N PHE A 261 -8.32 -2.58 -14.45
CA PHE A 261 -7.94 -3.06 -13.12
C PHE A 261 -9.17 -3.55 -12.38
N LYS A 262 -9.84 -4.56 -12.95
CA LYS A 262 -11.08 -5.07 -12.38
C LYS A 262 -10.81 -5.89 -11.12
N ARG A 263 -11.61 -5.68 -10.08
CA ARG A 263 -11.66 -6.54 -8.90
C ARG A 263 -13.08 -7.01 -8.62
N ASP A 264 -13.21 -8.25 -8.17
CA ASP A 264 -14.40 -8.77 -7.50
C ASP A 264 -13.94 -9.40 -6.17
N SER A 265 -14.67 -9.17 -5.10
CA SER A 265 -14.37 -9.72 -3.78
C SER A 265 -15.62 -10.25 -3.08
N LEU A 266 -15.44 -11.31 -2.30
CA LEU A 266 -16.47 -11.88 -1.43
C LEU A 266 -15.79 -12.32 -0.13
N GLY A 267 -16.39 -12.03 1.01
CA GLY A 267 -15.86 -12.38 2.32
C GLY A 267 -16.93 -12.78 3.30
N LEU A 268 -16.58 -13.67 4.20
CA LEU A 268 -17.36 -14.05 5.38
C LEU A 268 -16.45 -13.92 6.60
N ARG A 269 -16.90 -13.22 7.63
CA ARG A 269 -16.20 -13.01 8.89
C ARG A 269 -17.09 -13.42 10.05
N ILE A 270 -16.51 -14.10 11.02
CA ILE A 270 -17.17 -14.53 12.24
C ILE A 270 -16.28 -14.08 13.41
N GLU A 271 -16.89 -13.43 14.40
CA GLU A 271 -16.22 -13.10 15.65
C GLU A 271 -17.17 -13.42 16.82
N LYS A 272 -16.62 -14.02 17.85
CA LYS A 272 -17.27 -14.19 19.15
C LYS A 272 -16.25 -13.90 20.24
N SER A 273 -16.52 -12.92 21.07
CA SER A 273 -15.72 -12.59 22.26
C SER A 273 -16.51 -12.88 23.53
N ASN A 274 -15.84 -12.77 24.68
CA ASN A 274 -16.41 -13.06 26.02
C ASN A 274 -17.05 -14.47 26.07
N ILE A 275 -16.32 -15.48 25.55
CA ILE A 275 -16.83 -16.85 25.43
C ILE A 275 -16.80 -17.56 26.79
N GLY A 276 -15.76 -17.36 27.56
CA GLY A 276 -15.56 -17.96 28.87
C GLY A 276 -14.40 -17.33 29.62
N GLU A 277 -14.14 -17.83 30.85
CA GLU A 277 -13.14 -17.24 31.75
C GLU A 277 -11.70 -17.29 31.20
N VAL A 278 -11.38 -18.31 30.42
CA VAL A 278 -10.03 -18.50 29.83
C VAL A 278 -10.07 -18.37 28.32
N PHE A 279 -10.99 -19.02 27.63
CA PHE A 279 -11.19 -18.86 26.20
C PHE A 279 -12.00 -17.60 25.95
N ASP A 280 -11.33 -16.49 25.64
CA ASP A 280 -11.94 -15.17 25.53
C ASP A 280 -12.59 -14.94 24.18
N LYS A 281 -11.85 -15.21 23.09
CA LYS A 281 -12.29 -14.82 21.74
C LYS A 281 -12.02 -15.91 20.71
N PHE A 282 -12.96 -16.04 19.78
CA PHE A 282 -12.79 -16.76 18.53
C PHE A 282 -13.06 -15.85 17.34
N GLU A 283 -12.20 -15.90 16.33
CA GLU A 283 -12.40 -15.21 15.06
C GLU A 283 -12.04 -16.12 13.87
N ALA A 284 -12.83 -16.02 12.81
CA ALA A 284 -12.57 -16.70 11.55
C ALA A 284 -13.00 -15.84 10.38
N ASN A 285 -12.28 -15.96 9.27
CA ASN A 285 -12.69 -15.38 8.00
C ASN A 285 -12.36 -16.29 6.83
N ILE A 286 -13.18 -16.22 5.79
CA ILE A 286 -12.93 -16.82 4.48
C ILE A 286 -13.16 -15.75 3.44
N TYR A 287 -12.32 -15.69 2.42
CA TYR A 287 -12.44 -14.72 1.36
C TYR A 287 -12.11 -15.28 -0.01
N TYR A 288 -12.73 -14.69 -1.03
CA TYR A 288 -12.41 -14.83 -2.43
C TYR A 288 -12.12 -13.46 -3.02
N ASN A 289 -10.97 -13.30 -3.67
CA ASN A 289 -10.59 -12.11 -4.40
C ASN A 289 -10.23 -12.46 -5.83
N TYR A 290 -10.71 -11.68 -6.77
CA TYR A 290 -10.43 -11.79 -8.19
C TYR A 290 -9.89 -10.45 -8.70
N ALA A 291 -8.72 -10.48 -9.31
CA ALA A 291 -8.13 -9.36 -10.02
C ALA A 291 -8.00 -9.72 -11.50
N ASP A 292 -8.51 -8.87 -12.38
CA ASP A 292 -8.40 -9.01 -13.84
C ASP A 292 -7.76 -7.73 -14.39
N HIS A 293 -6.60 -7.89 -14.96
CA HIS A 293 -5.77 -6.79 -15.44
C HIS A 293 -5.56 -6.90 -16.95
N VAL A 294 -5.96 -5.85 -17.65
CA VAL A 294 -5.67 -5.66 -19.07
C VAL A 294 -4.67 -4.53 -19.21
N MET A 295 -3.60 -4.78 -19.93
CA MET A 295 -2.63 -3.75 -20.33
C MET A 295 -2.45 -3.74 -21.85
N ASP A 296 -2.38 -2.54 -22.40
CA ASP A 296 -2.13 -2.35 -23.82
C ASP A 296 -1.35 -1.07 -24.10
N ASN A 297 -0.93 -0.89 -25.34
CA ASN A 297 -0.16 0.28 -25.79
C ASN A 297 -0.94 1.21 -26.72
N TYR A 298 -2.27 1.10 -26.76
CA TYR A 298 -3.09 1.85 -27.74
C TYR A 298 -4.40 2.44 -27.18
N SER A 299 -4.98 1.91 -26.10
CA SER A 299 -6.28 2.38 -25.58
C SER A 299 -6.21 3.76 -24.92
N LEU A 300 -5.15 4.02 -24.14
CA LEU A 300 -4.94 5.27 -23.43
C LEU A 300 -3.87 6.17 -24.08
N ARG A 301 -3.30 5.75 -25.20
CA ARG A 301 -2.25 6.45 -25.96
C ARG A 301 -2.71 6.74 -27.37
N SER A 302 -2.38 7.92 -27.89
CA SER A 302 -2.60 8.21 -29.31
C SER A 302 -1.56 7.49 -30.16
N PRO A 303 -1.94 6.87 -31.29
CA PRO A 303 -0.99 6.23 -32.21
C PRO A 303 0.14 7.14 -32.71
N SER A 304 -0.11 8.43 -32.83
CA SER A 304 0.88 9.45 -33.21
C SER A 304 2.00 9.63 -32.16
N GLN A 305 1.75 9.33 -30.92
CA GLN A 305 2.75 9.38 -29.86
C GLN A 305 3.73 8.18 -29.90
N MET A 306 3.45 7.18 -30.74
CA MET A 306 4.32 6.03 -30.97
C MET A 306 5.40 6.28 -32.02
N MET A 307 5.29 7.36 -32.81
CA MET A 307 6.15 7.62 -33.97
C MET A 307 7.43 8.40 -33.69
N GLY A 308 7.62 8.95 -32.51
CA GLY A 308 8.74 9.82 -32.18
C GLY A 308 9.68 9.26 -31.11
N GLY A 309 10.56 8.33 -31.42
CA GLY A 309 11.59 7.97 -30.47
C GLY A 309 12.45 6.78 -30.88
N HIS A 310 13.73 7.01 -31.11
CA HIS A 310 14.73 5.95 -31.16
C HIS A 310 14.76 5.13 -29.90
N SER A 311 14.74 3.83 -30.10
CA SER A 311 15.08 2.70 -29.20
C SER A 311 15.72 3.07 -27.84
N GLY A 312 14.98 2.85 -26.76
CA GLY A 312 15.50 2.95 -25.40
C GLY A 312 14.45 2.80 -24.29
N GLY A 313 13.20 2.60 -24.65
CA GLY A 313 12.11 2.50 -23.65
C GLY A 313 12.08 1.14 -22.96
N HIS A 314 12.26 1.15 -21.65
CA HIS A 314 12.13 -0.01 -20.78
C HIS A 314 10.68 -0.48 -20.70
N SER A 315 10.34 -1.50 -21.45
CA SER A 315 9.16 -2.33 -21.17
C SER A 315 9.64 -3.50 -20.29
N THR A 316 9.45 -3.38 -18.99
CA THR A 316 9.66 -4.48 -18.04
C THR A 316 8.49 -5.44 -18.12
N GLY A 317 8.34 -6.13 -19.20
CA GLY A 317 7.35 -7.18 -19.36
C GLY A 317 7.98 -8.31 -20.17
N HIS A 318 8.53 -9.30 -19.50
CA HIS A 318 8.93 -10.53 -20.15
C HIS A 318 7.69 -11.33 -20.54
N ILE A 319 7.44 -11.33 -21.85
CA ILE A 319 6.58 -12.32 -22.47
C ILE A 319 7.47 -13.51 -22.83
N THR A 320 7.53 -14.54 -21.98
CA THR A 320 8.04 -15.84 -22.37
C THR A 320 6.98 -16.55 -23.21
N GLY A 321 6.81 -16.13 -24.45
CA GLY A 321 6.03 -16.79 -25.46
C GLY A 321 6.88 -16.90 -26.70
N HIS A 322 7.48 -18.07 -26.95
CA HIS A 322 8.12 -18.36 -28.23
C HIS A 322 7.09 -18.24 -29.35
N MET A 323 7.20 -17.17 -30.15
CA MET A 323 6.63 -17.19 -31.49
C MET A 323 7.67 -17.77 -32.46
N PRO A 324 7.29 -18.66 -33.37
CA PRO A 324 8.21 -19.15 -34.38
C PRO A 324 8.60 -17.99 -35.31
N MET A 325 9.91 -17.76 -35.46
CA MET A 325 10.46 -16.85 -36.45
C MET A 325 10.19 -17.43 -37.86
N VAL A 326 9.32 -16.73 -38.60
CA VAL A 326 9.31 -16.87 -40.04
C VAL A 326 10.41 -15.95 -40.59
N SER A 327 11.48 -16.54 -41.08
CA SER A 327 12.59 -15.85 -41.73
C SER A 327 12.13 -15.28 -43.08
N ALA A 328 11.97 -13.97 -43.15
CA ALA A 328 11.86 -13.25 -44.43
C ALA A 328 13.10 -12.35 -44.54
N LYS A 329 14.04 -12.76 -45.38
CA LYS A 329 15.09 -11.88 -45.90
C LYS A 329 14.46 -10.91 -46.88
N HIS A 330 14.38 -9.63 -46.56
CA HIS A 330 14.33 -8.55 -47.58
C HIS A 330 14.98 -7.31 -46.99
N SER A 331 15.97 -6.80 -47.73
CA SER A 331 16.64 -5.53 -47.57
C SER A 331 15.69 -4.37 -47.90
N GLY A 332 15.49 -3.46 -46.99
CA GLY A 332 14.72 -2.24 -47.22
C GLY A 332 14.37 -1.56 -45.87
N HIS A 333 14.63 -0.31 -45.77
CA HIS A 333 14.42 0.60 -44.63
C HIS A 333 13.30 0.18 -43.71
N SER A 334 13.64 -0.38 -42.52
CA SER A 334 12.68 -0.82 -41.53
C SER A 334 12.11 0.39 -40.80
N MET A 335 10.95 0.89 -41.25
CA MET A 335 10.04 1.58 -40.34
C MET A 335 9.50 0.55 -39.35
N SER A 336 10.04 0.53 -38.17
CA SER A 336 9.51 -0.27 -37.04
C SER A 336 8.16 0.30 -36.61
N MET A 337 7.08 -0.07 -37.30
CA MET A 337 5.73 0.10 -36.78
C MET A 337 5.65 -0.73 -35.48
N LYS A 338 5.56 -0.08 -34.32
CA LYS A 338 5.24 -0.77 -33.09
C LYS A 338 3.82 -1.33 -33.20
N MET A 339 3.70 -2.64 -33.37
CA MET A 339 2.40 -3.29 -33.50
C MET A 339 1.55 -3.07 -32.25
N PRO A 340 0.24 -2.93 -32.36
CA PRO A 340 -0.66 -2.94 -31.22
C PRO A 340 -0.43 -4.22 -30.40
N MET A 341 -0.21 -4.06 -29.10
CA MET A 341 0.00 -5.17 -28.17
C MET A 341 -0.94 -5.02 -26.99
N ALA A 342 -1.55 -6.13 -26.60
CA ALA A 342 -2.34 -6.23 -25.39
C ALA A 342 -2.01 -7.52 -24.65
N MET A 343 -2.11 -7.46 -23.32
CA MET A 343 -2.05 -8.63 -22.42
C MET A 343 -3.22 -8.59 -21.47
N GLU A 344 -3.86 -9.72 -21.29
CA GLU A 344 -4.94 -9.92 -20.32
C GLU A 344 -4.54 -11.02 -19.36
N LEU A 345 -4.53 -10.70 -18.07
CA LEU A 345 -4.03 -11.52 -16.99
C LEU A 345 -5.02 -11.49 -15.84
N ASP A 346 -5.21 -12.61 -15.18
CA ASP A 346 -6.02 -12.62 -13.97
C ASP A 346 -5.35 -13.36 -12.81
N ARG A 347 -5.84 -13.07 -11.62
CA ARG A 347 -5.45 -13.75 -10.40
C ARG A 347 -6.68 -14.05 -9.56
N LYS A 348 -6.86 -15.32 -9.19
CA LYS A 348 -7.91 -15.80 -8.29
C LYS A 348 -7.27 -16.18 -6.98
N THR A 349 -7.69 -15.54 -5.89
CA THR A 349 -7.20 -15.80 -4.54
C THR A 349 -8.35 -16.27 -3.66
N VAL A 350 -8.21 -17.44 -3.07
CA VAL A 350 -9.08 -17.95 -2.01
C VAL A 350 -8.22 -18.04 -0.75
N GLY A 351 -8.68 -17.51 0.34
CA GLY A 351 -7.98 -17.60 1.61
C GLY A 351 -8.93 -17.69 2.78
N GLY A 352 -8.39 -18.05 3.92
CA GLY A 352 -9.13 -18.11 5.16
C GLY A 352 -8.18 -18.21 6.35
N ARG A 353 -8.67 -17.77 7.49
CA ARG A 353 -7.94 -17.75 8.76
C ARG A 353 -8.92 -18.04 9.89
N MET A 354 -8.46 -18.77 10.90
CA MET A 354 -9.15 -18.92 12.18
C MET A 354 -8.16 -18.74 13.30
N MET A 355 -8.59 -18.10 14.37
CA MET A 355 -7.78 -17.81 15.55
C MET A 355 -8.63 -17.82 16.81
N GLY A 356 -8.08 -18.40 17.89
CA GLY A 356 -8.61 -18.28 19.23
C GLY A 356 -7.68 -17.41 20.07
N SER A 357 -8.26 -16.73 21.06
CA SER A 357 -7.54 -15.98 22.10
C SER A 357 -7.91 -16.55 23.47
N TRP A 358 -6.89 -16.80 24.28
CA TRP A 358 -7.02 -17.31 25.66
C TRP A 358 -6.34 -16.34 26.60
N ILE A 359 -7.01 -16.01 27.69
CA ILE A 359 -6.52 -15.11 28.72
C ILE A 359 -6.59 -15.85 30.05
N TRP A 360 -5.48 -15.95 30.77
CA TRP A 360 -5.43 -16.54 32.10
C TRP A 360 -4.32 -15.87 32.93
N SER A 361 -4.69 -15.35 34.12
CA SER A 361 -3.75 -14.60 34.93
C SER A 361 -3.01 -13.52 34.13
N ASP A 362 -1.70 -13.63 34.02
CA ASP A 362 -0.81 -12.67 33.35
C ASP A 362 -0.49 -13.06 31.90
N PHE A 363 -1.15 -14.09 31.36
CA PHE A 363 -0.88 -14.61 30.02
C PHE A 363 -2.05 -14.36 29.06
N GLU A 364 -1.70 -13.96 27.84
CA GLU A 364 -2.60 -13.93 26.71
C GLU A 364 -1.99 -14.73 25.55
N LEU A 365 -2.68 -15.77 25.11
CA LEU A 365 -2.29 -16.61 24.00
C LEU A 365 -3.22 -16.38 22.82
N GLN A 366 -2.67 -16.09 21.65
CA GLN A 366 -3.38 -16.08 20.38
C GLN A 366 -2.82 -17.20 19.50
N SER A 367 -3.66 -18.12 19.05
CA SER A 367 -3.21 -19.26 18.24
C SER A 367 -4.22 -19.59 17.16
N GLY A 368 -3.71 -20.02 16.00
CA GLY A 368 -4.58 -20.27 14.87
C GLY A 368 -3.90 -20.91 13.67
N ALA A 369 -4.67 -20.96 12.60
CA ALA A 369 -4.21 -21.45 11.31
C ALA A 369 -4.78 -20.55 10.20
N ASP A 370 -4.06 -20.48 9.11
CA ASP A 370 -4.51 -19.84 7.88
C ASP A 370 -4.12 -20.62 6.63
N MET A 371 -4.81 -20.30 5.54
CA MET A 371 -4.49 -20.81 4.22
C MET A 371 -4.72 -19.76 3.15
N GLN A 372 -3.94 -19.83 2.09
CA GLN A 372 -4.16 -19.05 0.89
C GLN A 372 -3.84 -19.87 -0.35
N ILE A 373 -4.74 -19.83 -1.32
CA ILE A 373 -4.54 -20.45 -2.64
C ILE A 373 -4.74 -19.36 -3.67
N ASN A 374 -3.71 -19.05 -4.42
CA ASN A 374 -3.83 -18.13 -5.53
C ASN A 374 -3.41 -18.77 -6.86
N THR A 375 -4.19 -18.51 -7.90
CA THR A 375 -3.97 -19.04 -9.25
C THR A 375 -3.83 -17.86 -10.20
N HIS A 376 -2.68 -17.79 -10.84
CA HIS A 376 -2.38 -16.82 -11.88
C HIS A 376 -2.64 -17.43 -13.25
N ARG A 377 -3.30 -16.65 -14.14
CA ARG A 377 -3.60 -17.07 -15.51
C ARG A 377 -3.30 -15.96 -16.50
N SER A 378 -2.96 -16.36 -17.72
CA SER A 378 -2.85 -15.46 -18.88
C SER A 378 -3.86 -15.87 -19.95
N LYS A 379 -4.38 -14.89 -20.69
CA LYS A 379 -5.30 -15.13 -21.81
C LYS A 379 -4.52 -15.12 -23.11
N ARG A 380 -4.58 -16.22 -23.84
CA ARG A 380 -3.96 -16.37 -25.18
C ARG A 380 -4.98 -16.97 -26.12
N ASN A 381 -5.09 -16.40 -27.32
CA ASN A 381 -6.08 -16.85 -28.33
C ASN A 381 -7.50 -16.98 -27.75
N ASN A 382 -7.89 -16.00 -26.94
CA ASN A 382 -9.18 -15.95 -26.25
C ASN A 382 -9.45 -17.09 -25.23
N GLN A 383 -8.41 -17.82 -24.83
CA GLN A 383 -8.47 -18.89 -23.83
C GLN A 383 -7.60 -18.57 -22.61
N TRP A 384 -8.16 -18.82 -21.42
CA TRP A 384 -7.43 -18.69 -20.16
C TRP A 384 -6.52 -19.89 -19.93
N ASN A 385 -5.23 -19.64 -19.78
CA ASN A 385 -4.23 -20.64 -19.46
C ASN A 385 -3.68 -20.40 -18.06
N LYS A 386 -3.54 -21.44 -17.26
CA LYS A 386 -2.88 -21.33 -15.96
C LYS A 386 -1.37 -21.18 -16.17
N ASP A 387 -0.77 -20.20 -15.50
CA ASP A 387 0.67 -20.01 -15.49
C ASP A 387 1.27 -20.57 -14.19
N ALA A 388 0.62 -20.28 -13.05
CA ALA A 388 1.08 -20.71 -11.74
C ALA A 388 -0.07 -20.88 -10.75
N ARG A 389 0.16 -21.72 -9.73
CA ARG A 389 -0.69 -21.84 -8.55
C ARG A 389 0.19 -21.89 -7.31
N PHE A 390 -0.04 -20.97 -6.41
CA PHE A 390 0.60 -20.90 -5.09
C PHE A 390 -0.40 -21.38 -4.05
N GLN A 391 0.02 -22.21 -3.14
CA GLN A 391 -0.78 -22.73 -2.02
C GLN A 391 0.08 -22.58 -0.77
N ASP A 392 -0.47 -21.93 0.21
CA ASP A 392 0.18 -21.63 1.49
C ASP A 392 -0.73 -22.07 2.64
N TYR A 393 -0.17 -22.80 3.58
CA TYR A 393 -0.86 -23.33 4.77
C TYR A 393 0.01 -23.06 5.99
N GLY A 394 -0.50 -22.24 6.92
CA GLY A 394 0.24 -21.79 8.08
C GLY A 394 -0.46 -22.18 9.39
N ILE A 395 0.35 -22.45 10.40
CA ILE A 395 -0.07 -22.52 11.80
C ILE A 395 0.80 -21.56 12.61
N PHE A 396 0.18 -20.86 13.54
CA PHE A 396 0.86 -19.82 14.31
C PHE A 396 0.35 -19.75 15.74
N SER A 397 1.22 -19.21 16.61
CA SER A 397 0.90 -18.94 18.01
C SER A 397 1.72 -17.75 18.48
N GLU A 398 1.07 -16.84 19.21
CA GLU A 398 1.70 -15.66 19.83
C GLU A 398 1.28 -15.59 21.30
N LEU A 399 2.26 -15.52 22.20
CA LEU A 399 2.07 -15.46 23.64
C LEU A 399 2.56 -14.12 24.17
N THR A 400 1.71 -13.42 24.88
CA THR A 400 2.04 -12.25 25.69
C THR A 400 2.05 -12.64 27.18
N TRP A 401 3.17 -12.43 27.84
CA TRP A 401 3.30 -12.57 29.28
C TRP A 401 3.49 -11.19 29.91
N LYS A 402 2.54 -10.77 30.73
CA LYS A 402 2.59 -9.55 31.55
C LYS A 402 3.38 -9.86 32.81
N ALA A 403 4.72 -9.85 32.72
CA ALA A 403 5.61 -10.22 33.83
C ALA A 403 5.47 -9.29 35.05
N THR A 404 5.13 -8.03 34.81
CA THR A 404 4.74 -7.04 35.82
C THR A 404 3.73 -6.07 35.17
N GLU A 405 3.14 -5.17 35.97
CA GLU A 405 2.29 -4.09 35.45
C GLU A 405 3.01 -3.20 34.41
N GLN A 406 4.35 -3.13 34.48
CA GLN A 406 5.17 -2.30 33.61
C GLN A 406 5.88 -3.08 32.49
N SER A 407 5.97 -4.40 32.58
CA SER A 407 6.82 -5.21 31.71
C SER A 407 6.05 -6.34 31.05
N SER A 408 6.17 -6.46 29.75
CA SER A 408 5.62 -7.58 28.97
C SER A 408 6.69 -8.25 28.13
N LEU A 409 6.62 -9.57 28.03
CA LEU A 409 7.38 -10.38 27.10
C LEU A 409 6.41 -10.98 26.08
N ILE A 410 6.60 -10.63 24.80
CA ILE A 410 5.79 -11.13 23.71
C ILE A 410 6.65 -12.05 22.85
N SER A 411 6.16 -13.24 22.54
CA SER A 411 6.86 -14.20 21.68
C SER A 411 5.90 -14.87 20.74
N GLY A 412 6.37 -15.22 19.56
CA GLY A 412 5.55 -15.90 18.58
C GLY A 412 6.33 -16.90 17.75
N ALA A 413 5.64 -17.93 17.28
CA ALA A 413 6.17 -18.93 16.36
C ALA A 413 5.13 -19.26 15.28
N ARG A 414 5.63 -19.48 14.07
CA ARG A 414 4.83 -19.83 12.88
C ARG A 414 5.60 -20.80 12.00
N VAL A 415 4.86 -21.71 11.37
CA VAL A 415 5.39 -22.56 10.31
C VAL A 415 4.40 -22.57 9.16
N ASP A 416 4.92 -22.31 7.96
CA ASP A 416 4.16 -22.35 6.71
C ASP A 416 4.65 -23.47 5.81
N ARG A 417 3.72 -24.13 5.13
CA ARG A 417 3.98 -25.07 4.05
C ARG A 417 3.51 -24.46 2.73
N VAL A 418 4.47 -24.13 1.86
CA VAL A 418 4.20 -23.52 0.56
C VAL A 418 4.37 -24.57 -0.54
N LEU A 419 3.37 -24.70 -1.42
CA LEU A 419 3.42 -25.53 -2.62
C LEU A 419 3.18 -24.63 -3.82
N VAL A 420 4.06 -24.69 -4.82
CA VAL A 420 3.94 -23.90 -6.04
C VAL A 420 4.01 -24.80 -7.26
N ASN A 421 2.96 -24.73 -8.09
CA ASN A 421 2.91 -25.42 -9.37
C ASN A 421 3.11 -24.40 -10.49
N LYS A 422 4.10 -24.65 -11.34
CA LYS A 422 4.30 -23.98 -12.62
C LYS A 422 3.63 -24.80 -13.72
N TYR A 423 2.76 -24.16 -14.49
CA TYR A 423 2.09 -24.79 -15.63
C TYR A 423 2.72 -24.29 -16.93
N ALA A 424 3.32 -25.18 -17.68
CA ALA A 424 3.84 -24.89 -19.02
C ALA A 424 3.61 -26.11 -19.93
N SER A 425 3.31 -25.88 -21.19
CA SER A 425 2.98 -26.93 -22.15
C SER A 425 4.06 -28.01 -22.30
N MET A 426 5.32 -27.70 -22.03
CA MET A 426 6.45 -28.62 -22.16
C MET A 426 7.26 -28.86 -20.87
N ASN A 427 7.12 -28.02 -19.83
CA ASN A 427 7.93 -28.09 -18.61
C ASN A 427 7.12 -27.66 -17.38
N SER A 428 6.09 -28.43 -17.04
CA SER A 428 5.42 -28.26 -15.74
C SER A 428 6.37 -28.67 -14.63
N ALA A 429 6.38 -27.91 -13.55
CA ALA A 429 7.24 -28.14 -12.40
C ALA A 429 6.48 -27.86 -11.10
N GLU A 430 6.86 -28.54 -10.05
CA GLU A 430 6.36 -28.32 -8.70
C GLU A 430 7.52 -28.03 -7.76
N ARG A 431 7.28 -27.13 -6.82
CA ARG A 431 8.22 -26.81 -5.77
C ARG A 431 7.49 -26.68 -4.43
N THR A 432 8.14 -27.17 -3.38
CA THR A 432 7.60 -27.15 -2.02
C THR A 432 8.67 -26.66 -1.05
N ASP A 433 8.34 -25.72 -0.18
CA ASP A 433 9.19 -25.24 0.91
C ASP A 433 8.42 -25.24 2.23
N THR A 434 9.19 -25.27 3.33
CA THR A 434 8.66 -25.07 4.69
C THR A 434 9.36 -23.86 5.28
N LEU A 435 8.58 -22.87 5.70
CA LEU A 435 9.05 -21.54 6.09
C LEU A 435 8.78 -21.32 7.57
N PRO A 436 9.76 -21.46 8.46
CA PRO A 436 9.63 -21.08 9.86
C PRO A 436 9.72 -19.57 10.03
N ALA A 437 8.97 -19.03 11.01
CA ALA A 437 9.08 -17.67 11.48
C ALA A 437 8.90 -17.63 12.99
N GLY A 438 9.46 -16.62 13.66
CA GLY A 438 9.27 -16.40 15.07
C GLY A 438 9.93 -15.13 15.56
N PHE A 439 9.53 -14.68 16.71
CA PHE A 439 10.12 -13.51 17.35
C PHE A 439 10.01 -13.60 18.87
N ILE A 440 10.82 -12.78 19.52
CA ILE A 440 10.71 -12.47 20.94
C ILE A 440 10.93 -10.97 21.12
N ARG A 441 10.06 -10.33 21.90
CA ARG A 441 10.05 -8.89 22.14
C ARG A 441 9.77 -8.61 23.61
N PHE A 442 10.58 -7.74 24.18
CA PHE A 442 10.39 -7.21 25.53
C PHE A 442 9.91 -5.76 25.44
N GLU A 443 8.89 -5.42 26.21
CA GLU A 443 8.33 -4.08 26.34
C GLU A 443 8.32 -3.68 27.81
N HIS A 444 8.73 -2.43 28.11
CA HIS A 444 8.81 -1.93 29.48
C HIS A 444 8.43 -0.45 29.56
N THR A 445 7.46 -0.14 30.42
CA THR A 445 7.07 1.24 30.74
C THR A 445 7.70 1.66 32.03
N LEU A 446 8.43 2.78 32.04
CA LEU A 446 9.09 3.29 33.24
C LEU A 446 8.05 3.79 34.26
N ALA A 447 8.15 3.32 35.51
CA ALA A 447 7.14 3.56 36.55
C ALA A 447 6.88 5.06 36.85
N GLU A 448 7.92 5.90 36.80
CA GLU A 448 7.84 7.33 37.16
C GLU A 448 7.82 8.28 35.96
N LYS A 449 7.94 7.75 34.75
CA LYS A 449 8.02 8.56 33.51
C LYS A 449 7.14 7.93 32.43
N PRO A 450 6.43 8.72 31.64
CA PRO A 450 5.61 8.22 30.55
C PRO A 450 6.48 7.78 29.34
N ILE A 451 7.45 6.89 29.63
CA ILE A 451 8.38 6.35 28.65
C ILE A 451 8.16 4.85 28.55
N MET A 452 7.89 4.37 27.36
CA MET A 452 7.86 2.96 27.01
C MET A 452 9.08 2.64 26.16
N LEU A 453 9.77 1.56 26.51
CA LEU A 453 10.92 1.00 25.79
C LEU A 453 10.56 -0.35 25.22
N TYR A 454 11.12 -0.69 24.06
CA TYR A 454 11.04 -2.05 23.54
C TYR A 454 12.36 -2.49 22.90
N ALA A 455 12.57 -3.80 22.88
CA ALA A 455 13.59 -4.49 22.12
C ALA A 455 13.07 -5.84 21.65
N GLY A 456 13.21 -6.16 20.36
CA GLY A 456 12.72 -7.42 19.81
C GLY A 456 13.65 -7.96 18.73
N ILE A 457 13.79 -9.29 18.71
CA ILE A 457 14.46 -10.04 17.65
C ILE A 457 13.41 -10.86 16.91
N GLY A 458 13.40 -10.78 15.58
CA GLY A 458 12.52 -11.56 14.74
C GLY A 458 13.28 -12.31 13.64
N TYR A 459 12.73 -13.46 13.29
CA TYR A 459 13.16 -14.28 12.17
C TYR A 459 11.97 -14.61 11.29
N THR A 460 12.12 -14.51 9.96
CA THR A 460 11.09 -14.92 9.00
C THR A 460 11.72 -15.41 7.71
N GLU A 461 11.10 -16.41 7.09
CA GLU A 461 11.43 -16.86 5.75
C GLU A 461 10.31 -16.47 4.77
N ARG A 462 10.70 -16.11 3.55
CA ARG A 462 9.81 -15.73 2.47
C ARG A 462 10.07 -16.56 1.23
N PHE A 463 9.04 -17.22 0.72
CA PHE A 463 9.10 -17.86 -0.59
C PHE A 463 9.14 -16.79 -1.70
N PRO A 464 9.91 -16.99 -2.80
CA PRO A 464 9.89 -16.09 -3.95
C PRO A 464 8.47 -15.95 -4.52
N ASP A 465 8.06 -14.73 -4.81
CA ASP A 465 6.73 -14.50 -5.36
C ASP A 465 6.65 -14.79 -6.87
N TYR A 466 5.43 -14.62 -7.44
CA TYR A 466 5.18 -14.87 -8.85
C TYR A 466 6.13 -14.07 -9.74
N TRP A 467 6.36 -12.79 -9.44
CA TRP A 467 7.18 -11.92 -10.27
C TRP A 467 8.66 -12.30 -10.26
N GLU A 468 9.14 -12.76 -9.13
CA GLU A 468 10.55 -13.16 -8.95
C GLU A 468 10.84 -14.49 -9.64
N LEU A 469 9.84 -15.36 -9.81
CA LEU A 469 9.97 -16.67 -10.45
C LEU A 469 9.68 -16.68 -11.96
N PHE A 470 8.82 -15.75 -12.45
CA PHE A 470 8.29 -15.83 -13.82
C PHE A 470 8.66 -14.62 -14.69
N SER A 471 9.12 -13.49 -14.14
CA SER A 471 9.51 -12.30 -14.91
C SER A 471 10.97 -12.30 -15.37
N PRO A 472 11.97 -12.83 -14.63
CA PRO A 472 13.36 -12.77 -15.06
C PRO A 472 13.65 -13.65 -16.28
N THR A 473 14.60 -13.20 -17.11
CA THR A 473 15.13 -13.99 -18.23
C THR A 473 16.00 -15.14 -17.72
N TYR A 474 16.81 -14.84 -16.70
CA TYR A 474 17.78 -15.75 -16.12
C TYR A 474 17.64 -15.79 -14.60
N GLY A 475 17.93 -16.93 -14.01
CA GLY A 475 18.09 -17.14 -12.59
C GLY A 475 19.54 -17.01 -12.13
N PRO A 476 19.81 -17.35 -10.86
CA PRO A 476 21.14 -17.30 -10.28
C PRO A 476 22.17 -18.03 -11.13
N GLY A 477 23.34 -17.38 -11.34
CA GLY A 477 24.38 -17.93 -12.20
C GLY A 477 24.04 -18.02 -13.68
N GLY A 478 23.04 -17.28 -14.17
CA GLY A 478 22.64 -17.23 -15.58
C GLY A 478 21.81 -18.44 -16.05
N THR A 479 21.25 -19.23 -15.16
CA THR A 479 20.43 -20.38 -15.53
C THR A 479 19.08 -19.97 -16.12
N HIS A 480 18.59 -20.70 -17.12
CA HIS A 480 17.21 -20.55 -17.62
C HIS A 480 16.14 -21.18 -16.70
N ASN A 481 16.56 -21.98 -15.72
CA ASN A 481 15.63 -22.59 -14.75
C ASN A 481 15.43 -21.71 -13.52
N VAL A 482 14.89 -20.51 -13.72
CA VAL A 482 14.60 -19.54 -12.65
C VAL A 482 13.77 -20.15 -11.54
N PHE A 483 12.71 -20.86 -11.91
CA PHE A 483 11.73 -21.44 -10.99
C PHE A 483 12.34 -22.31 -9.89
N ASN A 484 13.33 -23.13 -10.23
CA ASN A 484 13.98 -24.02 -9.26
C ASN A 484 15.24 -23.41 -8.62
N ALA A 485 15.86 -22.41 -9.27
CA ALA A 485 17.13 -21.88 -8.84
C ALA A 485 17.02 -20.76 -7.78
N VAL A 486 15.96 -19.95 -7.84
CA VAL A 486 15.78 -18.84 -6.90
C VAL A 486 15.38 -19.39 -5.53
N LYS A 487 16.15 -19.05 -4.50
CA LYS A 487 15.97 -19.54 -3.13
C LYS A 487 15.05 -18.62 -2.33
N SER A 488 14.42 -19.18 -1.28
CA SER A 488 13.67 -18.43 -0.28
C SER A 488 14.58 -17.50 0.51
N GLU A 489 14.10 -16.28 0.77
CA GLU A 489 14.81 -15.30 1.61
C GLU A 489 14.65 -15.63 3.08
N LYS A 490 15.68 -15.32 3.88
CA LYS A 490 15.71 -15.51 5.33
C LYS A 490 16.15 -14.23 5.99
N THR A 491 15.28 -13.62 6.77
CA THR A 491 15.52 -12.35 7.45
C THR A 491 15.66 -12.57 8.94
N ARG A 492 16.73 -12.05 9.54
CA ARG A 492 16.95 -11.90 10.98
C ARG A 492 17.05 -10.43 11.29
N GLN A 493 16.24 -9.92 12.19
CA GLN A 493 16.18 -8.48 12.46
C GLN A 493 16.05 -8.20 13.96
N LEU A 494 16.84 -7.23 14.43
CA LEU A 494 16.71 -6.59 15.73
C LEU A 494 15.99 -5.26 15.53
N ASP A 495 14.95 -5.02 16.31
CA ASP A 495 14.23 -3.74 16.42
C ASP A 495 14.33 -3.24 17.86
N ILE A 496 14.64 -1.95 18.03
CA ILE A 496 14.66 -1.28 19.33
C ILE A 496 13.96 0.07 19.22
N GLY A 497 13.41 0.54 20.31
CA GLY A 497 12.86 1.90 20.30
C GLY A 497 12.34 2.34 21.66
N ALA A 498 11.91 3.61 21.65
CA ALA A 498 11.36 4.29 22.82
C ALA A 498 10.21 5.19 22.40
N GLN A 499 9.25 5.34 23.28
CA GLN A 499 8.13 6.28 23.15
C GLN A 499 8.02 7.10 24.41
N TYR A 500 7.85 8.39 24.25
CA TYR A 500 7.51 9.33 25.31
C TYR A 500 6.11 9.91 25.09
N SER A 501 5.22 9.81 26.09
CA SER A 501 3.83 10.27 26.02
C SER A 501 3.55 11.28 27.13
N GLY A 502 3.95 12.54 26.92
CA GLY A 502 3.73 13.63 27.84
C GLY A 502 2.52 14.49 27.46
N LYS A 503 2.16 15.45 28.31
CA LYS A 503 1.00 16.34 28.07
C LYS A 503 1.21 17.32 26.93
N GLN A 504 2.41 17.89 26.79
CA GLN A 504 2.76 18.85 25.76
C GLN A 504 3.63 18.27 24.66
N ILE A 505 4.45 17.27 24.98
CA ILE A 505 5.38 16.63 24.05
C ILE A 505 5.03 15.17 23.98
N ASN A 506 4.91 14.65 22.77
CA ASN A 506 4.86 13.24 22.47
C ASN A 506 5.94 12.95 21.44
N GLY A 507 6.63 11.82 21.58
CA GLY A 507 7.67 11.47 20.62
C GLY A 507 8.00 10.00 20.68
N TRP A 508 8.60 9.52 19.60
CA TRP A 508 9.04 8.13 19.49
C TRP A 508 10.26 8.03 18.60
N ILE A 509 11.06 7.03 18.86
CA ILE A 509 12.19 6.62 18.03
C ILE A 509 12.16 5.12 17.87
N SER A 510 12.47 4.65 16.67
CA SER A 510 12.56 3.24 16.30
C SER A 510 13.78 3.04 15.44
N ALA A 511 14.61 2.07 15.78
CA ALA A 511 15.78 1.70 14.99
C ALA A 511 15.79 0.20 14.73
N TYR A 512 16.35 -0.20 13.61
CA TYR A 512 16.43 -1.60 13.22
C TYR A 512 17.75 -1.92 12.53
N ILE A 513 18.16 -3.18 12.67
CA ILE A 513 19.24 -3.78 11.88
C ILE A 513 18.85 -5.23 11.54
N GLY A 514 18.94 -5.59 10.27
CA GLY A 514 18.59 -6.90 9.76
C GLY A 514 19.62 -7.45 8.81
N GLN A 515 19.77 -8.76 8.84
CA GLN A 515 20.53 -9.55 7.87
C GLN A 515 19.55 -10.38 7.04
N VAL A 516 19.69 -10.34 5.73
CA VAL A 516 18.86 -11.09 4.80
C VAL A 516 19.75 -12.03 3.99
N ASP A 517 19.65 -13.33 4.29
CA ASP A 517 20.28 -14.35 3.47
C ASP A 517 19.40 -14.63 2.25
N ASN A 518 20.03 -14.84 1.09
CA ASN A 518 19.36 -15.07 -0.19
C ASN A 518 18.40 -13.94 -0.63
N PHE A 519 18.70 -12.69 -0.29
CA PHE A 519 17.94 -11.54 -0.79
C PHE A 519 17.82 -11.62 -2.32
N ILE A 520 16.59 -11.48 -2.84
CA ILE A 520 16.31 -11.60 -4.28
C ILE A 520 16.55 -10.24 -4.94
N LEU A 521 17.58 -10.17 -5.76
CA LEU A 521 18.05 -8.97 -6.45
C LEU A 521 17.94 -9.15 -7.96
N PHE A 522 17.36 -8.13 -8.66
CA PHE A 522 17.33 -8.08 -10.11
C PHE A 522 18.53 -7.30 -10.65
N ARG A 523 19.18 -7.85 -11.65
CA ARG A 523 20.23 -7.21 -12.47
C ARG A 523 19.74 -7.08 -13.89
N TYR A 524 19.77 -5.89 -14.44
CA TYR A 524 19.34 -5.58 -15.80
C TYR A 524 20.53 -5.42 -16.73
N ASP A 525 20.41 -5.95 -17.93
CA ASP A 525 21.44 -5.74 -18.97
C ASP A 525 21.51 -4.23 -19.34
N ALA A 526 22.73 -3.72 -19.46
CA ALA A 526 22.98 -2.30 -19.72
C ALA A 526 22.52 -1.87 -21.12
N HIS A 527 22.54 -2.79 -22.09
CA HIS A 527 22.20 -2.52 -23.49
C HIS A 527 20.80 -2.99 -23.88
N ASN A 528 20.21 -3.91 -23.11
CA ASN A 528 18.89 -4.45 -23.34
C ASN A 528 18.12 -4.66 -22.04
N ALA A 529 17.46 -3.65 -21.60
CA ALA A 529 16.66 -3.69 -20.36
C ALA A 529 15.49 -4.70 -20.35
N ARG A 530 15.24 -5.40 -21.44
CA ARG A 530 14.30 -6.52 -21.48
C ARG A 530 14.95 -7.82 -20.94
N ILE A 531 16.28 -7.84 -20.83
CA ILE A 531 17.04 -8.95 -20.26
C ILE A 531 17.30 -8.64 -18.81
N SER A 532 16.82 -9.49 -17.93
CA SER A 532 17.08 -9.41 -16.49
C SER A 532 17.53 -10.77 -15.96
N GLN A 533 18.44 -10.74 -14.99
CA GLN A 533 18.84 -11.87 -14.20
C GLN A 533 18.41 -11.63 -12.76
N VAL A 534 17.85 -12.63 -12.13
CA VAL A 534 17.60 -12.60 -10.68
C VAL A 534 18.69 -13.41 -9.98
N ASP A 535 19.26 -12.84 -8.93
CA ASP A 535 20.25 -13.49 -8.09
C ASP A 535 19.80 -13.54 -6.63
N ASN A 536 20.31 -14.55 -5.90
CA ASN A 536 20.22 -14.56 -4.45
C ASN A 536 21.57 -14.06 -3.89
N ILE A 537 21.51 -12.95 -3.15
CA ILE A 537 22.67 -12.33 -2.50
C ILE A 537 22.46 -12.30 -0.99
N ASN A 538 23.50 -11.99 -0.23
CA ASN A 538 23.34 -11.63 1.17
C ASN A 538 23.30 -10.11 1.30
N ALA A 539 22.43 -9.63 2.15
CA ALA A 539 22.23 -8.20 2.37
C ALA A 539 22.16 -7.85 3.86
N THR A 540 22.64 -6.66 4.20
CA THR A 540 22.40 -6.01 5.49
C THR A 540 21.52 -4.79 5.24
N ILE A 541 20.46 -4.67 6.04
CA ILE A 541 19.56 -3.50 6.05
C ILE A 541 19.56 -2.91 7.44
N MET A 542 19.60 -1.58 7.55
CA MET A 542 19.47 -0.88 8.83
C MET A 542 18.92 0.51 8.64
N GLY A 543 18.45 1.10 9.73
CA GLY A 543 17.90 2.44 9.69
C GLY A 543 17.06 2.76 10.91
N GLY A 544 16.24 3.77 10.76
CA GLY A 544 15.32 4.16 11.82
C GLY A 544 14.37 5.26 11.41
N GLU A 545 13.34 5.38 12.19
CA GLU A 545 12.35 6.42 12.08
C GLU A 545 12.19 7.09 13.46
N MET A 546 11.91 8.38 13.45
CA MET A 546 11.53 9.11 14.65
C MET A 546 10.41 10.11 14.34
N GLY A 547 9.63 10.42 15.35
CA GLY A 547 8.59 11.44 15.28
C GLY A 547 8.45 12.14 16.61
N MET A 548 8.13 13.43 16.54
CA MET A 548 7.86 14.27 17.70
C MET A 548 6.68 15.19 17.40
N SER A 549 5.85 15.39 18.40
CA SER A 549 4.73 16.31 18.40
C SER A 549 4.84 17.21 19.62
N TYR A 550 4.78 18.52 19.43
CA TYR A 550 4.87 19.50 20.50
C TYR A 550 3.72 20.51 20.44
N GLN A 551 2.93 20.55 21.50
CA GLN A 551 1.89 21.54 21.71
C GLN A 551 2.53 22.83 22.22
N ILE A 552 2.75 23.80 21.34
CA ILE A 552 3.43 25.07 21.67
C ILE A 552 2.53 25.94 22.56
N THR A 553 1.26 26.06 22.16
CA THR A 553 0.19 26.73 22.91
C THR A 553 -1.11 25.94 22.68
N ASP A 554 -2.20 26.36 23.31
CA ASP A 554 -3.53 25.74 23.08
C ASP A 554 -3.98 25.81 21.62
N THR A 555 -3.42 26.73 20.81
CA THR A 555 -3.77 26.95 19.42
C THR A 555 -2.69 26.54 18.41
N TRP A 556 -1.44 26.37 18.85
CA TRP A 556 -0.31 26.06 17.98
C TRP A 556 0.32 24.73 18.33
N LYS A 557 0.54 23.91 17.33
CA LYS A 557 1.19 22.62 17.42
C LYS A 557 2.24 22.47 16.33
N THR A 558 3.35 21.85 16.64
CA THR A 558 4.36 21.46 15.64
C THR A 558 4.60 19.96 15.69
N ASP A 559 4.77 19.36 14.53
CA ASP A 559 5.17 17.98 14.39
C ASP A 559 6.44 17.89 13.54
N ALA A 560 7.33 16.99 13.90
CA ALA A 560 8.53 16.67 13.15
C ALA A 560 8.66 15.16 12.99
N SER A 561 9.10 14.71 11.83
CA SER A 561 9.50 13.32 11.64
C SER A 561 10.74 13.20 10.76
N LEU A 562 11.47 12.11 10.96
CA LEU A 562 12.65 11.75 10.20
C LEU A 562 12.63 10.25 9.94
N ALA A 563 13.01 9.85 8.72
CA ALA A 563 13.16 8.46 8.35
C ALA A 563 14.43 8.27 7.51
N TYR A 564 15.16 7.21 7.81
CA TYR A 564 16.37 6.82 7.08
C TYR A 564 16.46 5.31 6.93
N ALA A 565 16.81 4.86 5.73
CA ALA A 565 17.09 3.47 5.45
C ALA A 565 18.43 3.33 4.73
N TRP A 566 19.20 2.35 5.14
CA TRP A 566 20.50 2.02 4.55
C TRP A 566 20.53 0.52 4.23
N GLY A 567 21.11 0.18 3.09
CA GLY A 567 21.28 -1.21 2.68
C GLY A 567 22.62 -1.46 1.99
N GLU A 568 23.13 -2.66 2.17
CA GLU A 568 24.34 -3.17 1.54
C GLU A 568 24.13 -4.59 1.02
N ASN A 569 24.50 -4.83 -0.21
CA ASN A 569 24.75 -6.15 -0.76
C ASN A 569 26.11 -6.63 -0.23
N THR A 570 26.09 -7.45 0.80
CA THR A 570 27.30 -7.93 1.47
C THR A 570 28.01 -9.03 0.69
N SER A 571 27.39 -9.60 -0.35
CA SER A 571 28.04 -10.54 -1.25
C SER A 571 29.06 -9.86 -2.18
N ASP A 572 28.74 -8.65 -2.65
CA ASP A 572 29.54 -7.89 -3.62
C ASP A 572 30.15 -6.62 -3.01
N HIS A 573 29.84 -6.30 -1.74
CA HIS A 573 30.26 -5.07 -1.01
C HIS A 573 29.84 -3.77 -1.73
N HIS A 574 28.62 -3.75 -2.25
CA HIS A 574 28.03 -2.59 -2.91
C HIS A 574 26.75 -2.11 -2.19
N ALA A 575 26.35 -0.88 -2.48
CA ALA A 575 25.06 -0.37 -2.01
C ALA A 575 23.92 -1.29 -2.48
N LEU A 576 22.93 -1.53 -1.63
CA LEU A 576 21.67 -2.14 -2.05
C LEU A 576 20.89 -1.12 -2.89
N PRO A 577 20.37 -1.49 -4.07
CA PRO A 577 19.64 -0.55 -4.92
C PRO A 577 18.30 -0.15 -4.35
N GLN A 578 17.77 0.96 -4.85
CA GLN A 578 16.44 1.49 -4.53
C GLN A 578 16.20 1.74 -3.03
N MET A 579 17.24 2.13 -2.32
CA MET A 579 17.11 2.57 -0.94
C MET A 579 16.65 4.04 -0.90
N PRO A 580 15.55 4.35 -0.15
CA PRO A 580 15.08 5.72 -0.06
C PRO A 580 16.09 6.63 0.63
N PRO A 581 16.23 7.90 0.21
CA PRO A 581 17.07 8.88 0.87
C PRO A 581 16.53 9.26 2.25
N LEU A 582 17.35 9.92 3.06
CA LEU A 582 16.91 10.53 4.31
C LEU A 582 15.80 11.56 4.03
N GLU A 583 14.68 11.41 4.71
CA GLU A 583 13.54 12.32 4.63
C GLU A 583 13.23 12.93 5.99
N THR A 584 12.99 14.24 6.01
CA THR A 584 12.50 14.98 7.17
C THR A 584 11.22 15.71 6.80
N ARG A 585 10.23 15.66 7.67
CA ARG A 585 8.99 16.44 7.57
C ARG A 585 8.83 17.32 8.79
N LEU A 586 8.55 18.59 8.57
CA LEU A 586 8.28 19.57 9.61
C LEU A 586 6.91 20.18 9.36
N THR A 587 6.04 20.14 10.34
CA THR A 587 4.68 20.63 10.23
C THR A 587 4.43 21.68 11.31
N LEU A 588 3.84 22.80 10.94
CA LEU A 588 3.32 23.78 11.86
C LEU A 588 1.82 23.92 11.65
N GLY A 589 1.05 23.62 12.68
CA GLY A 589 -0.39 23.68 12.69
C GLY A 589 -0.92 24.76 13.61
N TRP A 590 -1.97 25.43 13.19
CA TRP A 590 -2.74 26.37 13.97
C TRP A 590 -4.22 25.97 13.93
N GLN A 591 -4.85 26.01 15.09
CA GLN A 591 -6.29 25.78 15.22
C GLN A 591 -6.88 26.75 16.24
N LYS A 592 -7.94 27.44 15.86
CA LYS A 592 -8.73 28.28 16.75
C LYS A 592 -10.18 28.30 16.30
N ASP A 593 -11.09 28.06 17.23
CA ASP A 593 -12.52 27.97 16.98
C ASP A 593 -12.84 26.98 15.86
N LYS A 594 -13.43 27.45 14.78
CA LYS A 594 -13.80 26.66 13.60
C LYS A 594 -12.72 26.60 12.53
N TRP A 595 -11.62 27.30 12.69
CA TRP A 595 -10.54 27.38 11.72
C TRP A 595 -9.34 26.52 12.10
N SER A 596 -8.77 25.87 11.11
CA SER A 596 -7.45 25.23 11.21
C SER A 596 -6.61 25.49 9.98
N SER A 597 -5.30 25.58 10.15
CA SER A 597 -4.36 25.66 9.04
C SER A 597 -3.08 24.92 9.36
N THR A 598 -2.40 24.45 8.31
CA THR A 598 -1.18 23.66 8.43
C THR A 598 -0.21 24.03 7.33
N GLY A 599 1.05 24.27 7.70
CA GLY A 599 2.19 24.32 6.80
C GLY A 599 3.03 23.07 6.96
N LEU A 600 3.42 22.44 5.86
CA LEU A 600 4.30 21.27 5.81
C LEU A 600 5.53 21.58 4.97
N LEU A 601 6.70 21.43 5.56
CA LEU A 601 7.99 21.44 4.87
C LEU A 601 8.55 20.02 4.81
N ARG A 602 8.73 19.51 3.61
CA ARG A 602 9.35 18.23 3.32
C ARG A 602 10.76 18.44 2.78
N LEU A 603 11.75 17.85 3.43
CA LEU A 603 13.16 17.92 3.09
C LEU A 603 13.65 16.51 2.78
N VAL A 604 14.22 16.32 1.62
CA VAL A 604 14.77 15.03 1.19
C VAL A 604 16.22 15.23 0.79
N SER A 605 17.12 14.40 1.33
CA SER A 605 18.54 14.48 1.03
C SER A 605 18.85 13.89 -0.35
N ARG A 606 20.06 14.21 -0.86
CA ARG A 606 20.62 13.49 -2.01
C ARG A 606 20.77 12.00 -1.68
N GLN A 607 20.44 11.12 -2.64
CA GLN A 607 20.81 9.72 -2.61
C GLN A 607 21.96 9.45 -3.57
N GLY A 608 23.13 9.12 -3.00
CA GLY A 608 24.34 8.81 -3.75
C GLY A 608 24.82 7.37 -3.59
N ARG A 609 24.15 6.59 -2.71
CA ARG A 609 24.42 5.15 -2.55
C ARG A 609 23.49 4.40 -3.51
N ILE A 610 24.01 4.02 -4.64
CA ILE A 610 23.28 3.43 -5.76
C ILE A 610 23.99 2.18 -6.29
N ALA A 611 23.22 1.31 -6.95
CA ALA A 611 23.72 0.19 -7.73
C ALA A 611 23.09 0.23 -9.13
N ILE A 612 23.78 0.85 -10.07
CA ILE A 612 23.27 1.09 -11.42
C ILE A 612 22.83 -0.21 -12.08
N ASN A 613 21.66 -0.20 -12.75
CA ASN A 613 21.04 -1.35 -13.38
C ASN A 613 20.70 -2.51 -12.44
N GLN A 614 20.67 -2.27 -11.13
CA GLN A 614 20.19 -3.23 -10.15
C GLN A 614 18.92 -2.69 -9.47
N GLY A 615 18.07 -3.61 -9.00
CA GLY A 615 16.82 -3.24 -8.37
C GLY A 615 15.89 -4.42 -8.15
N ASN A 616 14.66 -4.28 -8.56
CA ASN A 616 13.60 -5.27 -8.43
C ASN A 616 12.77 -5.35 -9.71
N VAL A 617 11.70 -6.13 -9.74
CA VAL A 617 10.86 -6.30 -10.92
C VAL A 617 10.19 -4.99 -11.39
N VAL A 618 10.00 -4.02 -10.50
CA VAL A 618 9.31 -2.75 -10.82
C VAL A 618 10.28 -1.71 -11.31
N GLY A 619 11.44 -1.56 -10.67
CA GLY A 619 12.38 -0.49 -10.95
C GLY A 619 13.83 -0.86 -10.64
N LYS A 620 14.73 0.05 -11.00
CA LYS A 620 16.17 -0.08 -10.82
C LYS A 620 16.79 1.29 -10.54
N ASP A 621 18.00 1.28 -10.00
CA ASP A 621 18.82 2.49 -9.93
C ASP A 621 19.33 2.90 -11.32
N PHE A 622 19.15 4.17 -11.65
CA PHE A 622 19.65 4.79 -12.88
C PHE A 622 20.88 5.63 -12.62
N ASP A 623 20.80 6.55 -11.65
CA ASP A 623 21.87 7.43 -11.20
C ASP A 623 21.55 7.91 -9.77
N SER A 624 22.47 8.66 -9.17
CA SER A 624 22.22 9.40 -7.94
C SER A 624 21.10 10.42 -8.15
N SER A 625 20.27 10.64 -7.12
CA SER A 625 19.21 11.64 -7.15
C SER A 625 19.60 12.86 -6.30
N ALA A 626 19.26 14.05 -6.78
CA ALA A 626 19.45 15.30 -6.04
C ALA A 626 18.49 15.39 -4.84
N GLY A 627 18.91 16.05 -3.77
CA GLY A 627 18.04 16.44 -2.68
C GLY A 627 17.11 17.58 -3.08
N TYR A 628 15.99 17.70 -2.36
CA TYR A 628 14.99 18.74 -2.61
C TYR A 628 14.25 19.15 -1.34
N ALA A 629 13.61 20.32 -1.42
CA ALA A 629 12.71 20.84 -0.41
C ALA A 629 11.38 21.22 -1.07
N VAL A 630 10.27 20.81 -0.48
CA VAL A 630 8.90 21.11 -0.94
C VAL A 630 8.10 21.66 0.23
N PHE A 631 7.43 22.79 0.01
CA PHE A 631 6.54 23.39 0.98
C PHE A 631 5.08 23.31 0.50
N SER A 632 4.20 22.92 1.40
CA SER A 632 2.77 22.78 1.18
C SER A 632 1.98 23.45 2.32
N ALA A 633 0.80 23.97 2.03
CA ALA A 633 -0.05 24.60 3.02
C ALA A 633 -1.53 24.28 2.78
N ASN A 634 -2.29 24.22 3.86
CA ASN A 634 -3.73 24.05 3.79
C ASN A 634 -4.45 24.81 4.90
N ALA A 635 -5.74 25.05 4.69
CA ALA A 635 -6.65 25.58 5.68
C ALA A 635 -7.99 24.83 5.63
N ALA A 636 -8.66 24.75 6.76
CA ALA A 636 -9.99 24.17 6.85
C ALA A 636 -10.89 24.99 7.75
N TYR A 637 -12.18 24.94 7.46
CA TYR A 637 -13.25 25.59 8.22
C TYR A 637 -14.35 24.59 8.56
N GLN A 638 -14.64 24.42 9.84
CA GLN A 638 -15.74 23.61 10.34
C GLN A 638 -17.02 24.46 10.31
N LEU A 639 -17.85 24.26 9.27
CA LEU A 639 -19.08 25.05 9.08
C LEU A 639 -20.08 24.78 10.22
N ASN A 640 -20.29 23.51 10.53
CA ASN A 640 -21.08 22.99 11.66
C ASN A 640 -20.54 21.59 12.03
N ASP A 641 -21.20 20.88 12.95
CA ASP A 641 -20.74 19.56 13.44
C ASP A 641 -20.70 18.48 12.34
N TYR A 642 -21.40 18.71 11.23
CA TYR A 642 -21.53 17.74 10.13
C TYR A 642 -20.68 18.08 8.91
N ILE A 643 -20.33 19.35 8.69
CA ILE A 643 -19.73 19.84 7.44
C ILE A 643 -18.40 20.52 7.68
N LYS A 644 -17.36 20.05 7.02
CA LYS A 644 -16.03 20.63 7.00
C LYS A 644 -15.59 20.94 5.57
N LEU A 645 -15.14 22.16 5.35
CA LEU A 645 -14.52 22.62 4.10
C LEU A 645 -13.01 22.71 4.31
N SER A 646 -12.23 22.22 3.37
CA SER A 646 -10.76 22.37 3.38
C SER A 646 -10.24 22.69 2.00
N SER A 647 -9.14 23.42 1.95
CA SER A 647 -8.44 23.74 0.71
C SER A 647 -6.95 23.86 0.98
N GLY A 648 -6.15 23.66 -0.04
CA GLY A 648 -4.71 23.75 0.10
C GLY A 648 -3.97 23.86 -1.22
N VAL A 649 -2.67 24.02 -1.08
CA VAL A 649 -1.71 24.02 -2.16
C VAL A 649 -0.55 23.11 -1.80
N ASP A 650 -0.24 22.18 -2.65
CA ASP A 650 0.94 21.34 -2.55
C ASP A 650 2.02 21.84 -3.51
N ASN A 651 3.29 21.69 -3.12
CA ASN A 651 4.42 22.21 -3.87
C ASN A 651 4.23 23.71 -4.20
N LEU A 652 4.02 24.55 -3.18
CA LEU A 652 3.66 25.97 -3.31
C LEU A 652 4.61 26.74 -4.23
N PHE A 653 5.91 26.42 -4.20
CA PHE A 653 6.94 27.11 -4.97
C PHE A 653 7.19 26.51 -6.37
N ASP A 654 6.35 25.57 -6.80
CA ASP A 654 6.44 24.90 -8.10
C ASP A 654 7.80 24.27 -8.37
N LYS A 655 8.39 23.65 -7.35
CA LYS A 655 9.69 23.00 -7.44
C LYS A 655 9.62 21.80 -8.36
N THR A 656 10.50 21.76 -9.35
CA THR A 656 10.73 20.55 -10.18
C THR A 656 11.63 19.59 -9.41
N TYR A 657 11.17 18.38 -9.17
CA TYR A 657 11.91 17.34 -8.47
C TYR A 657 11.42 15.95 -8.85
N SER A 658 12.27 14.95 -8.65
CA SER A 658 11.95 13.52 -8.77
C SER A 658 12.22 12.81 -7.46
N GLU A 659 11.41 11.84 -7.11
CA GLU A 659 11.74 10.90 -6.04
C GLU A 659 12.77 9.89 -6.53
N HIS A 660 13.67 9.45 -5.65
CA HIS A 660 14.72 8.50 -6.01
C HIS A 660 14.17 7.17 -6.58
N LEU A 661 13.04 6.70 -6.04
CA LEU A 661 12.43 5.44 -6.43
C LEU A 661 11.48 5.54 -7.63
N ASN A 662 11.23 6.73 -8.17
CA ASN A 662 10.39 6.87 -9.36
C ASN A 662 10.99 6.11 -10.54
N LEU A 663 10.14 5.53 -11.38
CA LEU A 663 10.61 4.94 -12.62
C LEU A 663 11.18 5.99 -13.57
N ALA A 664 12.09 5.57 -14.42
CA ALA A 664 12.51 6.40 -15.54
C ALA A 664 11.33 6.67 -16.50
N GLY A 665 11.39 7.78 -17.20
CA GLY A 665 10.44 8.12 -18.23
C GLY A 665 10.50 7.15 -19.42
N ASN A 666 9.64 7.38 -20.39
CA ASN A 666 9.63 6.68 -21.67
C ASN A 666 9.95 7.68 -22.78
N SER A 667 11.02 7.41 -23.55
CA SER A 667 11.45 8.27 -24.65
C SER A 667 10.36 8.48 -25.73
N GLY A 668 9.42 7.54 -25.88
CA GLY A 668 8.25 7.69 -26.76
C GLY A 668 7.28 8.79 -26.32
N PHE A 669 7.41 9.30 -25.09
CA PHE A 669 6.67 10.45 -24.57
C PHE A 669 7.54 11.71 -24.39
N GLY A 670 8.79 11.67 -24.85
CA GLY A 670 9.72 12.78 -24.71
C GLY A 670 10.44 12.85 -23.35
N TYR A 671 10.31 11.81 -22.52
CA TYR A 671 11.00 11.69 -21.22
C TYR A 671 12.25 10.84 -21.35
N SER A 672 13.31 11.19 -20.61
CA SER A 672 14.50 10.38 -20.55
C SER A 672 14.20 8.99 -19.99
N SER A 673 14.69 7.95 -20.65
CA SER A 673 14.64 6.57 -20.15
C SER A 673 15.72 6.27 -19.10
N GLU A 674 16.55 7.26 -18.77
CA GLU A 674 17.68 7.16 -17.86
C GLU A 674 17.48 8.00 -16.58
N GLN A 675 16.42 8.80 -16.54
CA GLN A 675 16.11 9.67 -15.39
C GLN A 675 14.72 9.38 -14.85
N PRO A 676 14.53 9.37 -13.52
CA PRO A 676 13.22 9.24 -12.90
C PRO A 676 12.26 10.34 -13.35
N ILE A 677 10.97 10.00 -13.51
CA ILE A 677 9.93 10.98 -13.82
C ILE A 677 9.80 12.00 -12.69
N ASN A 678 9.53 13.24 -13.06
CA ASN A 678 9.27 14.31 -12.10
C ASN A 678 7.93 14.12 -11.38
N GLU A 679 7.87 14.62 -10.15
CA GLU A 679 6.66 14.73 -9.36
C GLU A 679 5.78 15.89 -9.82
N LEU A 680 4.56 15.96 -9.26
CA LEU A 680 3.60 17.03 -9.54
C LEU A 680 4.20 18.40 -9.24
N GLY A 681 4.01 19.36 -10.13
CA GLY A 681 4.19 20.77 -9.88
C GLY A 681 3.18 21.31 -8.87
N ARG A 682 3.05 22.61 -8.75
CA ARG A 682 2.11 23.24 -7.83
C ARG A 682 0.68 22.78 -8.07
N THR A 683 0.07 22.21 -7.04
CA THR A 683 -1.26 21.60 -7.09
C THR A 683 -2.20 22.27 -6.10
N PHE A 684 -3.26 22.88 -6.59
CA PHE A 684 -4.35 23.43 -5.76
C PHE A 684 -5.43 22.36 -5.59
N TRP A 685 -6.09 22.36 -4.42
CA TRP A 685 -7.19 21.46 -4.15
C TRP A 685 -8.20 22.07 -3.17
N ALA A 686 -9.44 21.59 -3.26
CA ALA A 686 -10.51 21.87 -2.30
C ALA A 686 -11.28 20.58 -2.01
N LYS A 687 -11.70 20.42 -0.75
CA LYS A 687 -12.40 19.23 -0.29
C LYS A 687 -13.56 19.60 0.63
N LEU A 688 -14.71 18.97 0.39
CA LEU A 688 -15.86 18.96 1.26
C LEU A 688 -15.92 17.60 1.98
N ASN A 689 -16.07 17.61 3.29
CA ASN A 689 -16.37 16.43 4.10
C ASN A 689 -17.72 16.63 4.80
N VAL A 690 -18.54 15.59 4.79
CA VAL A 690 -19.81 15.53 5.48
C VAL A 690 -19.82 14.28 6.37
N THR A 691 -20.23 14.43 7.63
CA THR A 691 -20.41 13.35 8.59
C THR A 691 -21.84 13.43 9.14
N PHE A 692 -22.55 12.34 9.29
CA PHE A 692 -23.92 12.30 9.77
C PHE A 692 -24.24 11.02 10.54
#